data_c8b763166a0f55b2ccd6d3e3dfe9ef28
#
_entry.id   c8b763166a0f55b2ccd6d3e3dfe9ef28
#
_cell.length_a   1.000
_cell.length_b   1.000
_cell.length_c   1.000
_cell.angle_alpha   90.00
_cell.angle_beta   90.00
_cell.angle_gamma   90.00
#
_symmetry.space_group_name_H-M   'P 1'
#
loop_
_entity.id
_entity.type
_entity.pdbx_description
1 polymer ?
#
loop_
_entity_poly.entity_id
_entity_poly.type
_entity_poly.pdbx_seq_one_letter_code
_entity_poly.pdbx_strand_id
1 'polypeptide(L)'
;MSNIASPWHLVRPGFILLLVLALFAGTVHAEDANSPTTNLEDFVHYALVANVPMAEAHAKALLDNVSDSELAELVDEKPKLRKRLARALDWARRVPEMEATVTELADRIESGRIELAHSPERVKQAISMLDGSRRDQLVARKRLVAAGEYAVPGLIKLITSDSTGERVRWNAEQILIEIGREAVTPMTVVIPNVADDDKKRLIEILEQIRYMHAAPILAEIATDPSASEDVRAAARRALNNMGISPEATAGELHSELARMYFDEREDLVARPLDSMSNIWIWGEQGDLITNPVPMEIYSPIMAMRTSEKALSFEPEDSSALAIYVASNLRRENRLKGNEDPFFTEIDYSPQFHATYHGPGIGQDVLVLGLDSGDTPLVRDALYGLAATSGQDNLFGRYVGREPLVDALQYPDRRDQFDSALILARALPDQPFPASNRVIPLLASAIRTSGDEYAIVIAESTEDRRAAQDRLEAMGFKVVGTDRSVARLADAISQSPGIDLAYVQGGSLDSSETVLDNLRSTSGTLNTPVVFSVATVDLPAYKSKYARNTKVALIRSGISDEAFVANVEGLLEEASGGRITESDSDIYAIESLDALKSIALVRPQAYEITDAESTLVAALSERRDMTRMMVAEILSYMDSPSAQRALLDAAMSPEAGDDRIQLLSYAAASIRRFGDNATNAQVAELSKLIQSSTGMEADAAAQVRGALNRPASDQTRLTKGQGS
;
A
#
# COMPACT_ATOMS: atom_id res chain seq x y z
N MET A 1 14.25 68.49 55.59
CA MET A 1 13.35 69.66 55.59
C MET A 1 11.94 69.07 55.50
N SER A 2 11.42 69.07 56.57
CA SER A 2 10.21 69.69 57.19
C SER A 2 8.95 68.91 56.81
N ASN A 3 8.44 68.20 57.78
CA ASN A 3 7.44 68.67 58.84
C ASN A 3 5.99 68.57 58.39
N ILE A 4 5.18 67.89 59.03
CA ILE A 4 4.34 68.10 60.28
C ILE A 4 2.89 67.73 59.86
N ALA A 5 1.98 67.07 60.47
CA ALA A 5 1.63 66.63 61.83
C ALA A 5 0.34 65.86 61.78
N SER A 6 0.10 65.05 62.76
CA SER A 6 -1.23 64.55 63.21
C SER A 6 -2.18 65.67 63.71
N PRO A 7 -3.50 65.40 64.01
CA PRO A 7 -3.88 64.67 65.19
C PRO A 7 -5.23 63.89 65.18
N TRP A 8 -5.32 62.88 65.97
CA TRP A 8 -6.38 62.41 66.89
C TRP A 8 -7.81 62.92 66.78
N HIS A 9 -8.78 61.95 66.76
CA HIS A 9 -9.88 61.86 67.75
C HIS A 9 -10.64 60.54 67.75
N LEU A 10 -10.54 59.82 68.85
CA LEU A 10 -11.62 59.13 69.63
C LEU A 10 -12.93 58.81 68.90
N VAL A 11 -13.39 57.52 68.96
CA VAL A 11 -14.70 57.12 69.54
C VAL A 11 -14.76 55.58 69.70
N ARG A 12 -14.92 55.15 70.85
CA ARG A 12 -15.64 54.15 71.66
C ARG A 12 -15.93 52.73 71.13
N PRO A 13 -15.93 51.73 72.05
CA PRO A 13 -15.96 50.29 71.83
C PRO A 13 -17.41 49.78 71.84
N GLY A 14 -17.69 48.89 70.87
CA GLY A 14 -19.03 48.30 70.85
C GLY A 14 -19.28 47.43 69.63
N PHE A 15 -18.27 46.59 69.18
CA PHE A 15 -18.56 45.52 68.23
C PHE A 15 -17.40 44.49 68.20
N ILE A 16 -17.08 43.91 69.38
CA ILE A 16 -16.13 42.81 69.50
C ILE A 16 -16.91 41.63 70.12
N LEU A 17 -17.90 41.13 69.41
CA LEU A 17 -18.51 39.84 69.79
C LEU A 17 -19.15 39.08 68.63
N LEU A 18 -18.79 39.42 67.36
CA LEU A 18 -19.30 38.70 66.18
C LEU A 18 -18.19 38.27 65.18
N LEU A 19 -16.90 38.39 65.57
CA LEU A 19 -15.77 38.03 64.72
C LEU A 19 -14.94 36.82 65.26
N VAL A 20 -15.43 36.11 66.26
CA VAL A 20 -14.77 34.92 66.84
C VAL A 20 -15.54 33.63 66.57
N LEU A 21 -16.72 33.71 65.94
CA LEU A 21 -17.49 32.53 65.51
C LEU A 21 -17.34 32.17 63.99
N ALA A 22 -16.53 32.98 63.28
CA ALA A 22 -16.20 32.68 61.86
C ALA A 22 -14.79 32.01 61.61
N LEU A 23 -14.07 31.65 62.68
CA LEU A 23 -12.73 31.07 62.63
C LEU A 23 -12.70 29.58 63.01
N PHE A 24 -13.88 28.94 63.10
CA PHE A 24 -14.05 27.48 63.22
C PHE A 24 -14.98 26.90 62.17
N ALA A 25 -15.18 27.60 61.00
CA ALA A 25 -15.61 26.95 59.76
C ALA A 25 -14.36 26.27 59.22
N GLY A 26 -14.35 24.97 59.33
CA GLY A 26 -13.25 24.12 58.86
C GLY A 26 -12.75 24.53 57.51
N THR A 27 -11.47 24.46 57.32
CA THR A 27 -10.83 24.33 56.01
C THR A 27 -11.42 23.06 55.37
N VAL A 28 -12.60 23.19 54.77
CA VAL A 28 -12.96 22.36 53.65
C VAL A 28 -11.89 22.75 52.62
N HIS A 29 -10.97 21.87 52.35
CA HIS A 29 -10.17 21.94 51.14
C HIS A 29 -11.19 22.12 50.04
N ALA A 30 -11.21 23.27 49.41
CA ALA A 30 -11.76 23.41 48.09
C ALA A 30 -10.81 22.48 47.24
N GLU A 31 -11.18 21.22 47.08
CA GLU A 31 -10.69 20.42 45.99
C GLU A 31 -10.91 21.32 44.78
N ASP A 32 -9.84 21.56 44.02
CA ASP A 32 -9.89 22.37 42.82
C ASP A 32 -11.07 21.90 41.98
N ALA A 33 -12.07 22.74 41.81
CA ALA A 33 -13.29 22.44 41.06
C ALA A 33 -12.99 22.05 39.59
N ASN A 34 -11.71 22.05 39.20
CA ASN A 34 -11.20 21.74 37.89
C ASN A 34 -10.12 20.61 37.90
N SER A 35 -10.07 19.80 38.98
CA SER A 35 -9.13 18.70 39.01
C SER A 35 -9.54 17.61 37.97
N PRO A 36 -8.58 16.88 37.34
CA PRO A 36 -8.88 15.79 36.44
C PRO A 36 -9.84 14.75 37.00
N THR A 37 -9.68 14.43 38.27
CA THR A 37 -10.56 13.51 39.00
C THR A 37 -12.01 14.03 39.10
N THR A 38 -12.19 15.33 39.43
CA THR A 38 -13.51 15.97 39.51
C THR A 38 -14.17 16.00 38.12
N ASN A 39 -13.44 16.38 37.09
CA ASN A 39 -13.95 16.39 35.72
C ASN A 39 -14.41 15.00 35.25
N LEU A 40 -13.67 13.92 35.60
CA LEU A 40 -14.07 12.56 35.25
C LEU A 40 -15.33 12.10 36.01
N GLU A 41 -15.45 12.42 37.30
CA GLU A 41 -16.62 12.10 38.11
C GLU A 41 -17.86 12.89 37.66
N ASP A 42 -17.70 14.16 37.30
CA ASP A 42 -18.75 15.05 36.80
C ASP A 42 -19.18 14.66 35.38
N PHE A 43 -18.24 14.31 34.48
CA PHE A 43 -18.58 13.70 33.18
C PHE A 43 -19.49 12.49 33.36
N VAL A 44 -19.08 11.54 34.22
CA VAL A 44 -19.88 10.33 34.49
C VAL A 44 -21.22 10.66 35.09
N HIS A 45 -21.30 11.65 36.00
CA HIS A 45 -22.55 12.07 36.62
C HIS A 45 -23.49 12.68 35.57
N TYR A 46 -23.05 13.70 34.84
CA TYR A 46 -23.86 14.42 33.87
C TYR A 46 -24.28 13.57 32.67
N ALA A 47 -23.42 12.67 32.20
CA ALA A 47 -23.81 11.71 31.19
C ALA A 47 -24.93 10.76 31.66
N LEU A 48 -24.82 10.21 32.87
CA LEU A 48 -25.86 9.31 33.41
C LEU A 48 -27.19 10.00 33.76
N VAL A 49 -27.20 11.32 33.94
CA VAL A 49 -28.46 12.11 34.14
C VAL A 49 -28.91 12.81 32.85
N ALA A 50 -28.32 12.49 31.73
CA ALA A 50 -28.63 13.00 30.38
C ALA A 50 -28.50 14.54 30.24
N ASN A 51 -27.57 15.15 30.96
CA ASN A 51 -27.23 16.57 30.81
C ASN A 51 -26.09 16.72 29.80
N VAL A 52 -26.44 16.72 28.51
CA VAL A 52 -25.51 16.75 27.38
C VAL A 52 -24.49 17.89 27.42
N PRO A 53 -24.89 19.19 27.63
CA PRO A 53 -23.93 20.30 27.61
C PRO A 53 -22.87 20.21 28.71
N MET A 54 -23.25 19.78 29.90
CA MET A 54 -22.32 19.64 31.03
C MET A 54 -21.41 18.42 30.85
N ALA A 55 -21.96 17.30 30.40
CA ALA A 55 -21.16 16.11 30.11
C ALA A 55 -20.10 16.38 29.01
N GLU A 56 -20.50 17.06 27.95
CA GLU A 56 -19.57 17.43 26.86
C GLU A 56 -18.46 18.39 27.35
N ALA A 57 -18.82 19.39 28.16
CA ALA A 57 -17.85 20.35 28.72
C ALA A 57 -16.78 19.65 29.57
N HIS A 58 -17.18 18.71 30.46
CA HIS A 58 -16.24 17.96 31.29
C HIS A 58 -15.42 16.95 30.49
N ALA A 59 -16.00 16.30 29.44
CA ALA A 59 -15.26 15.45 28.53
C ALA A 59 -14.16 16.22 27.77
N LYS A 60 -14.49 17.39 27.22
CA LYS A 60 -13.51 18.27 26.55
C LYS A 60 -12.43 18.76 27.52
N ALA A 61 -12.80 19.14 28.76
CA ALA A 61 -11.81 19.53 29.75
C ALA A 61 -10.81 18.40 30.08
N LEU A 62 -11.23 17.14 30.05
CA LEU A 62 -10.35 15.99 30.21
C LEU A 62 -9.44 15.84 28.98
N LEU A 63 -10.00 15.93 27.77
CA LEU A 63 -9.24 15.82 26.51
C LEU A 63 -8.18 16.92 26.37
N ASP A 64 -8.50 18.14 26.80
CA ASP A 64 -7.61 19.30 26.63
C ASP A 64 -6.48 19.35 27.68
N ASN A 65 -6.67 18.76 28.86
CA ASN A 65 -5.79 19.02 30.00
C ASN A 65 -5.13 17.79 30.63
N VAL A 66 -5.48 16.57 30.19
CA VAL A 66 -5.01 15.34 30.83
C VAL A 66 -4.34 14.45 29.79
N SER A 67 -3.19 13.84 30.10
CA SER A 67 -2.53 12.88 29.22
C SER A 67 -3.28 11.54 29.21
N ASP A 68 -3.02 10.72 28.20
CA ASP A 68 -3.69 9.42 28.03
C ASP A 68 -3.39 8.48 29.20
N SER A 69 -2.13 8.38 29.60
CA SER A 69 -1.69 7.58 30.76
C SER A 69 -2.35 8.06 32.07
N GLU A 70 -2.43 9.37 32.29
CA GLU A 70 -3.10 9.91 33.49
C GLU A 70 -4.61 9.65 33.47
N LEU A 71 -5.28 9.77 32.32
CA LEU A 71 -6.70 9.39 32.14
C LEU A 71 -6.93 7.92 32.49
N ALA A 72 -6.08 7.03 32.01
CA ALA A 72 -6.17 5.60 32.31
C ALA A 72 -5.95 5.31 33.79
N GLU A 73 -4.98 5.97 34.41
CA GLU A 73 -4.67 5.80 35.84
C GLU A 73 -5.85 6.26 36.72
N LEU A 74 -6.43 7.41 36.44
CA LEU A 74 -7.62 7.92 37.12
C LEU A 74 -8.83 6.96 37.09
N VAL A 75 -9.00 6.28 35.93
CA VAL A 75 -10.07 5.28 35.76
C VAL A 75 -9.79 4.01 36.53
N ASP A 76 -8.54 3.52 36.53
CA ASP A 76 -8.17 2.25 37.10
C ASP A 76 -8.02 2.29 38.62
N GLU A 77 -7.66 3.43 39.22
CA GLU A 77 -7.60 3.62 40.66
C GLU A 77 -8.95 3.46 41.37
N LYS A 78 -10.07 3.74 40.67
CA LYS A 78 -11.42 3.73 41.22
C LYS A 78 -12.34 2.68 40.58
N PRO A 79 -12.34 1.40 41.02
CA PRO A 79 -13.14 0.32 40.40
C PRO A 79 -14.66 0.60 40.30
N LYS A 80 -15.21 1.38 41.22
CA LYS A 80 -16.63 1.79 41.19
C LYS A 80 -16.90 2.83 40.10
N LEU A 81 -15.96 3.74 39.88
CA LEU A 81 -16.03 4.76 38.85
C LEU A 81 -15.92 4.12 37.47
N ARG A 82 -15.01 3.18 37.28
CA ARG A 82 -14.84 2.43 36.04
C ARG A 82 -16.13 1.77 35.52
N LYS A 83 -16.91 1.13 36.41
CA LYS A 83 -18.20 0.53 36.02
C LYS A 83 -19.28 1.59 35.65
N ARG A 84 -19.23 2.75 36.26
CA ARG A 84 -20.14 3.84 35.94
C ARG A 84 -19.72 4.54 34.64
N LEU A 85 -18.43 4.73 34.45
CA LEU A 85 -17.85 5.29 33.24
C LEU A 85 -18.24 4.47 32.01
N ALA A 86 -18.12 3.13 32.04
CA ALA A 86 -18.53 2.28 30.93
C ALA A 86 -19.99 2.54 30.50
N ARG A 87 -20.91 2.69 31.46
CA ARG A 87 -22.30 3.01 31.15
C ARG A 87 -22.49 4.44 30.63
N ALA A 88 -21.71 5.39 31.16
CA ALA A 88 -21.76 6.79 30.72
C ALA A 88 -21.26 6.91 29.25
N LEU A 89 -20.15 6.24 28.90
CA LEU A 89 -19.63 6.18 27.54
C LEU A 89 -20.62 5.51 26.59
N ASP A 90 -21.19 4.37 26.98
CA ASP A 90 -22.21 3.65 26.18
C ASP A 90 -23.45 4.50 25.88
N TRP A 91 -23.90 5.28 26.88
CA TRP A 91 -25.02 6.19 26.68
C TRP A 91 -24.63 7.37 25.78
N ALA A 92 -23.52 8.02 26.08
CA ALA A 92 -23.08 9.23 25.41
C ALA A 92 -22.71 9.01 23.91
N ARG A 93 -22.23 7.83 23.56
CA ARG A 93 -21.99 7.44 22.14
C ARG A 93 -23.26 7.42 21.28
N ARG A 94 -24.45 7.30 21.91
CA ARG A 94 -25.75 7.31 21.20
C ARG A 94 -26.32 8.72 21.03
N VAL A 95 -25.65 9.72 21.56
CA VAL A 95 -26.04 11.13 21.48
C VAL A 95 -25.20 11.78 20.37
N PRO A 96 -25.81 12.20 19.24
CA PRO A 96 -25.04 12.69 18.08
C PRO A 96 -24.09 13.84 18.41
N GLU A 97 -24.46 14.74 19.31
CA GLU A 97 -23.66 15.89 19.70
C GLU A 97 -22.41 15.48 20.50
N MET A 98 -22.41 14.32 21.14
CA MET A 98 -21.33 13.86 22.01
C MET A 98 -20.49 12.74 21.37
N GLU A 99 -20.96 12.11 20.30
CA GLU A 99 -20.38 10.90 19.71
C GLU A 99 -18.86 11.04 19.46
N ALA A 100 -18.45 12.12 18.79
CA ALA A 100 -17.04 12.36 18.47
C ALA A 100 -16.18 12.54 19.74
N THR A 101 -16.60 13.44 20.65
CA THR A 101 -15.87 13.75 21.89
C THR A 101 -15.73 12.53 22.80
N VAL A 102 -16.78 11.71 22.88
CA VAL A 102 -16.80 10.52 23.77
C VAL A 102 -16.04 9.35 23.15
N THR A 103 -16.06 9.22 21.83
CA THR A 103 -15.22 8.24 21.14
C THR A 103 -13.75 8.56 21.36
N GLU A 104 -13.35 9.82 21.16
CA GLU A 104 -11.98 10.27 21.42
C GLU A 104 -11.56 10.05 22.89
N LEU A 105 -12.43 10.37 23.85
CA LEU A 105 -12.16 10.13 25.26
C LEU A 105 -11.96 8.64 25.57
N ALA A 106 -12.78 7.77 25.00
CA ALA A 106 -12.65 6.32 25.18
C ALA A 106 -11.36 5.79 24.55
N ASP A 107 -11.02 6.24 23.36
CA ASP A 107 -9.82 5.85 22.64
C ASP A 107 -8.56 6.29 23.41
N ARG A 108 -8.52 7.52 23.94
CA ARG A 108 -7.41 8.02 24.76
C ARG A 108 -7.26 7.28 26.08
N ILE A 109 -8.36 6.87 26.73
CA ILE A 109 -8.29 6.03 27.92
C ILE A 109 -7.68 4.66 27.60
N GLU A 110 -8.03 4.06 26.45
CA GLU A 110 -7.49 2.77 26.06
C GLU A 110 -6.01 2.90 25.65
N SER A 111 -5.65 3.93 24.89
CA SER A 111 -4.25 4.25 24.57
C SER A 111 -3.41 4.43 25.83
N GLY A 112 -3.92 5.16 26.82
CA GLY A 112 -3.25 5.33 28.10
C GLY A 112 -3.10 4.04 28.90
N ARG A 113 -4.03 3.09 28.80
CA ARG A 113 -3.87 1.76 29.42
C ARG A 113 -2.74 0.97 28.77
N ILE A 114 -2.65 1.02 27.45
CA ILE A 114 -1.57 0.38 26.69
C ILE A 114 -0.23 1.00 27.09
N GLU A 115 -0.14 2.33 27.09
CA GLU A 115 1.07 3.06 27.49
C GLU A 115 1.51 2.70 28.93
N LEU A 116 0.58 2.67 29.87
CA LEU A 116 0.86 2.26 31.26
C LEU A 116 1.27 0.78 31.36
N ALA A 117 0.66 -0.11 30.57
CA ALA A 117 1.03 -1.53 30.59
C ALA A 117 2.45 -1.72 30.05
N HIS A 118 2.87 -0.92 29.05
CA HIS A 118 4.20 -0.99 28.45
C HIS A 118 5.27 -0.19 29.22
N SER A 119 4.89 0.59 30.26
CA SER A 119 5.84 1.39 31.03
C SER A 119 6.95 0.52 31.66
N PRO A 120 8.24 0.78 31.34
CA PRO A 120 9.37 0.02 31.88
C PRO A 120 9.40 0.03 33.41
N GLU A 121 9.02 1.14 34.05
CA GLU A 121 9.00 1.30 35.51
C GLU A 121 7.93 0.39 36.13
N ARG A 122 6.74 0.33 35.53
CA ARG A 122 5.65 -0.53 36.02
C ARG A 122 5.96 -2.01 35.81
N VAL A 123 6.55 -2.36 34.67
CA VAL A 123 7.03 -3.73 34.41
C VAL A 123 8.10 -4.13 35.43
N LYS A 124 9.11 -3.28 35.65
CA LYS A 124 10.17 -3.52 36.64
C LYS A 124 9.61 -3.68 38.07
N GLN A 125 8.65 -2.83 38.45
CA GLN A 125 7.96 -2.95 39.73
C GLN A 125 7.22 -4.28 39.82
N ALA A 126 6.45 -4.66 38.79
CA ALA A 126 5.70 -5.91 38.76
C ALA A 126 6.64 -7.13 38.87
N ILE A 127 7.80 -7.12 38.21
CA ILE A 127 8.83 -8.15 38.33
C ILE A 127 9.32 -8.27 39.76
N SER A 128 9.60 -7.16 40.46
CA SER A 128 10.04 -7.20 41.87
C SER A 128 8.97 -7.75 42.81
N MET A 129 7.69 -7.61 42.50
CA MET A 129 6.56 -8.12 43.28
C MET A 129 6.41 -9.66 43.18
N LEU A 130 7.07 -10.34 42.24
CA LEU A 130 7.00 -11.81 42.11
C LEU A 130 7.60 -12.57 43.30
N ASP A 131 8.51 -11.95 44.01
CA ASP A 131 9.07 -12.52 45.26
C ASP A 131 8.27 -12.11 46.51
N GLY A 132 7.27 -11.27 46.38
CA GLY A 132 6.44 -10.75 47.45
C GLY A 132 5.36 -11.70 47.95
N SER A 133 4.37 -11.15 48.65
CA SER A 133 3.21 -11.89 49.15
C SER A 133 2.38 -12.51 48.03
N ARG A 134 1.50 -13.48 48.34
CA ARG A 134 0.59 -14.08 47.34
C ARG A 134 -0.31 -13.03 46.64
N ARG A 135 -0.67 -11.97 47.35
CA ARG A 135 -1.42 -10.87 46.78
C ARG A 135 -0.57 -10.09 45.77
N ASP A 136 0.67 -9.80 46.11
CA ASP A 136 1.61 -9.08 45.22
C ASP A 136 1.88 -9.91 43.98
N GLN A 137 2.08 -11.21 44.09
CA GLN A 137 2.26 -12.12 42.94
C GLN A 137 1.06 -12.12 41.99
N LEU A 138 -0.18 -12.08 42.50
CA LEU A 138 -1.38 -11.99 41.68
C LEU A 138 -1.47 -10.67 40.94
N VAL A 139 -1.10 -9.55 41.59
CA VAL A 139 -1.05 -8.24 40.95
C VAL A 139 0.04 -8.19 39.90
N ALA A 140 1.24 -8.67 40.22
CA ALA A 140 2.35 -8.76 39.30
C ALA A 140 1.99 -9.56 38.04
N ARG A 141 1.44 -10.77 38.22
CA ARG A 141 1.01 -11.61 37.08
C ARG A 141 0.05 -10.88 36.14
N LYS A 142 -0.99 -10.21 36.68
CA LYS A 142 -1.93 -9.44 35.87
C LYS A 142 -1.26 -8.30 35.09
N ARG A 143 -0.33 -7.57 35.76
CA ARG A 143 0.40 -6.47 35.13
C ARG A 143 1.35 -6.96 34.04
N LEU A 144 2.09 -8.04 34.29
CA LEU A 144 3.06 -8.58 33.34
C LEU A 144 2.38 -9.24 32.14
N VAL A 145 1.26 -9.93 32.34
CA VAL A 145 0.45 -10.45 31.21
C VAL A 145 -0.13 -9.30 30.39
N ALA A 146 -0.61 -8.23 31.02
CA ALA A 146 -1.10 -7.05 30.29
C ALA A 146 0.03 -6.28 29.55
N ALA A 147 1.28 -6.36 30.05
CA ALA A 147 2.44 -5.77 29.39
C ALA A 147 2.88 -6.56 28.14
N GLY A 148 2.44 -7.82 27.99
CA GLY A 148 2.75 -8.66 26.84
C GLY A 148 4.25 -8.81 26.59
N GLU A 149 4.69 -8.57 25.34
CA GLU A 149 6.09 -8.70 24.94
C GLU A 149 7.07 -7.82 25.74
N TYR A 150 6.63 -6.67 26.28
CA TYR A 150 7.47 -5.77 27.07
C TYR A 150 7.87 -6.35 28.43
N ALA A 151 7.16 -7.36 28.92
CA ALA A 151 7.54 -8.07 30.14
C ALA A 151 8.62 -9.14 29.89
N VAL A 152 8.79 -9.60 28.65
CA VAL A 152 9.63 -10.75 28.31
C VAL A 152 11.10 -10.57 28.69
N PRO A 153 11.77 -9.43 28.42
CA PRO A 153 13.18 -9.25 28.80
C PRO A 153 13.43 -9.44 30.29
N GLY A 154 12.54 -8.86 31.11
CA GLY A 154 12.63 -8.99 32.55
C GLY A 154 12.33 -10.39 33.10
N LEU A 155 11.35 -11.08 32.51
CA LEU A 155 11.00 -12.47 32.87
C LEU A 155 12.11 -13.43 32.47
N ILE A 156 12.70 -13.30 31.28
CA ILE A 156 13.83 -14.12 30.85
C ILE A 156 15.03 -13.93 31.81
N LYS A 157 15.33 -12.69 32.21
CA LYS A 157 16.40 -12.42 33.17
C LYS A 157 16.18 -13.13 34.50
N LEU A 158 14.93 -13.29 34.95
CA LEU A 158 14.65 -14.10 36.16
C LEU A 158 14.86 -15.60 35.91
N ILE A 159 14.54 -16.10 34.71
CA ILE A 159 14.69 -17.50 34.35
C ILE A 159 16.16 -17.90 34.24
N THR A 160 17.00 -17.05 33.64
CA THR A 160 18.41 -17.32 33.33
C THR A 160 19.37 -16.95 34.49
N SER A 161 18.87 -16.30 35.57
CA SER A 161 19.72 -15.89 36.68
C SER A 161 19.85 -17.00 37.75
N ASP A 162 21.07 -17.39 38.08
CA ASP A 162 21.37 -18.35 39.15
C ASP A 162 20.91 -17.89 40.53
N SER A 163 20.79 -16.56 40.73
CA SER A 163 20.35 -16.00 42.01
C SER A 163 18.84 -16.06 42.24
N THR A 164 18.06 -16.39 41.20
CA THR A 164 16.59 -16.45 41.28
C THR A 164 16.13 -17.77 41.94
N GLY A 165 15.32 -17.64 42.99
CA GLY A 165 14.72 -18.80 43.65
C GLY A 165 13.72 -19.54 42.72
N GLU A 166 13.69 -20.88 42.84
CA GLU A 166 12.85 -21.75 41.98
C GLU A 166 11.38 -21.35 41.90
N ARG A 167 10.78 -20.84 42.98
CA ARG A 167 9.39 -20.37 42.99
C ARG A 167 9.18 -19.16 42.11
N VAL A 168 10.09 -18.20 42.11
CA VAL A 168 10.01 -16.97 41.28
C VAL A 168 10.25 -17.32 39.81
N ARG A 169 11.22 -18.21 39.57
CA ARG A 169 11.52 -18.73 38.23
C ARG A 169 10.29 -19.43 37.63
N TRP A 170 9.67 -20.34 38.38
CA TRP A 170 8.43 -21.00 37.93
C TRP A 170 7.28 -20.02 37.65
N ASN A 171 7.11 -18.99 38.50
CA ASN A 171 6.12 -17.94 38.25
C ASN A 171 6.42 -17.20 36.96
N ALA A 172 7.68 -16.87 36.65
CA ALA A 172 8.09 -16.21 35.43
C ALA A 172 7.79 -17.07 34.18
N GLU A 173 8.10 -18.38 34.24
CA GLU A 173 7.76 -19.35 33.18
C GLU A 173 6.23 -19.39 32.91
N GLN A 174 5.42 -19.48 33.97
CA GLN A 174 3.95 -19.51 33.84
C GLN A 174 3.40 -18.22 33.28
N ILE A 175 4.02 -17.06 33.54
CA ILE A 175 3.60 -15.77 32.98
C ILE A 175 3.95 -15.71 31.50
N LEU A 176 5.12 -16.19 31.06
CA LEU A 176 5.47 -16.27 29.63
C LEU A 176 4.48 -17.16 28.85
N ILE A 177 4.09 -18.31 29.42
CA ILE A 177 3.08 -19.18 28.81
C ILE A 177 1.72 -18.47 28.71
N GLU A 178 1.33 -17.70 29.73
CA GLU A 178 0.06 -16.94 29.73
C GLU A 178 0.09 -15.74 28.74
N ILE A 179 1.22 -15.05 28.60
CA ILE A 179 1.44 -14.04 27.56
C ILE A 179 1.23 -14.67 26.17
N GLY A 180 1.72 -15.90 25.99
CA GLY A 180 1.47 -16.69 24.79
C GLY A 180 2.29 -16.18 23.59
N ARG A 181 1.64 -16.00 22.44
CA ARG A 181 2.31 -15.69 21.17
C ARG A 181 3.18 -14.44 21.21
N GLU A 182 2.79 -13.41 21.98
CA GLU A 182 3.58 -12.18 22.12
C GLU A 182 4.96 -12.44 22.76
N ALA A 183 5.12 -13.51 23.53
CA ALA A 183 6.40 -13.87 24.12
C ALA A 183 7.33 -14.61 23.15
N VAL A 184 6.81 -15.16 22.05
CA VAL A 184 7.59 -16.09 21.20
C VAL A 184 8.69 -15.37 20.44
N THR A 185 8.38 -14.28 19.73
CA THR A 185 9.36 -13.55 18.93
C THR A 185 10.59 -13.10 19.76
N PRO A 186 10.43 -12.43 20.92
CA PRO A 186 11.60 -12.09 21.74
C PRO A 186 12.32 -13.33 22.30
N MET A 187 11.61 -14.42 22.64
CA MET A 187 12.24 -15.66 23.12
C MET A 187 13.11 -16.33 22.03
N THR A 188 12.65 -16.36 20.78
CA THR A 188 13.44 -16.95 19.67
C THR A 188 14.75 -16.20 19.43
N VAL A 189 14.80 -14.91 19.71
CA VAL A 189 16.04 -14.10 19.64
C VAL A 189 17.00 -14.44 20.77
N VAL A 190 16.50 -14.77 21.95
CA VAL A 190 17.31 -15.06 23.15
C VAL A 190 17.89 -16.46 23.12
N ILE A 191 17.13 -17.48 22.72
CA ILE A 191 17.48 -18.90 22.83
C ILE A 191 18.88 -19.22 22.29
N PRO A 192 19.35 -18.74 21.13
CA PRO A 192 20.70 -19.03 20.66
C PRO A 192 21.82 -18.55 21.61
N ASN A 193 21.53 -17.54 22.43
CA ASN A 193 22.51 -16.76 23.18
C ASN A 193 22.60 -17.10 24.67
N VAL A 194 21.88 -18.12 25.16
CA VAL A 194 21.87 -18.54 26.56
C VAL A 194 22.48 -19.92 26.75
N ALA A 195 22.76 -20.31 28.01
CA ALA A 195 23.29 -21.62 28.35
C ALA A 195 22.29 -22.76 28.09
N ASP A 196 22.76 -23.97 27.92
CA ASP A 196 21.94 -25.14 27.56
C ASP A 196 20.79 -25.43 28.53
N ASP A 197 21.01 -25.27 29.84
CA ASP A 197 19.93 -25.45 30.83
C ASP A 197 18.81 -24.43 30.65
N ASP A 198 19.16 -23.19 30.34
CA ASP A 198 18.19 -22.11 30.06
C ASP A 198 17.52 -22.29 28.69
N LYS A 199 18.30 -22.72 27.68
CA LYS A 199 17.73 -23.10 26.36
C LYS A 199 16.62 -24.12 26.53
N LYS A 200 16.89 -25.19 27.30
CA LYS A 200 15.90 -26.25 27.54
C LYS A 200 14.60 -25.70 28.17
N ARG A 201 14.72 -24.83 29.18
CA ARG A 201 13.57 -24.19 29.85
C ARG A 201 12.75 -23.35 28.85
N LEU A 202 13.42 -22.53 28.07
CA LEU A 202 12.76 -21.68 27.07
C LEU A 202 12.09 -22.52 25.98
N ILE A 203 12.70 -23.60 25.51
CA ILE A 203 12.10 -24.56 24.57
C ILE A 203 10.85 -25.22 25.18
N GLU A 204 10.86 -25.60 26.46
CA GLU A 204 9.70 -26.17 27.14
C GLU A 204 8.54 -25.17 27.27
N ILE A 205 8.81 -23.87 27.37
CA ILE A 205 7.81 -22.81 27.33
C ILE A 205 7.24 -22.72 25.91
N LEU A 206 8.09 -22.67 24.87
CA LEU A 206 7.65 -22.64 23.45
C LEU A 206 6.81 -23.87 23.07
N GLU A 207 7.16 -25.05 23.59
CA GLU A 207 6.40 -26.31 23.43
C GLU A 207 4.95 -26.18 23.93
N GLN A 208 4.72 -25.39 24.99
CA GLN A 208 3.40 -25.17 25.56
C GLN A 208 2.63 -24.11 24.78
N ILE A 209 3.30 -23.06 24.29
CA ILE A 209 2.68 -21.96 23.52
C ILE A 209 2.29 -22.44 22.11
N ARG A 210 3.10 -23.29 21.46
CA ARG A 210 2.86 -23.88 20.12
C ARG A 210 2.59 -22.86 19.02
N TYR A 211 3.45 -21.89 18.92
CA TYR A 211 3.33 -20.83 17.90
C TYR A 211 4.32 -21.03 16.76
N MET A 212 3.84 -21.02 15.51
CA MET A 212 4.61 -21.39 14.32
C MET A 212 5.91 -20.61 14.14
N HIS A 213 5.96 -19.36 14.60
CA HIS A 213 7.19 -18.56 14.55
C HIS A 213 8.39 -19.24 15.26
N ALA A 214 8.15 -20.12 16.24
CA ALA A 214 9.20 -20.84 16.93
C ALA A 214 9.75 -22.05 16.17
N ALA A 215 9.04 -22.56 15.17
CA ALA A 215 9.42 -23.81 14.49
C ALA A 215 10.81 -23.76 13.84
N PRO A 216 11.21 -22.72 13.10
CA PRO A 216 12.53 -22.68 12.48
C PRO A 216 13.69 -22.73 13.47
N ILE A 217 13.65 -21.93 14.55
CA ILE A 217 14.71 -21.94 15.57
C ILE A 217 14.77 -23.27 16.34
N LEU A 218 13.64 -23.90 16.56
CA LEU A 218 13.62 -25.24 17.18
C LEU A 218 14.25 -26.27 16.25
N ALA A 219 14.07 -26.17 14.93
CA ALA A 219 14.72 -27.06 13.96
C ALA A 219 16.25 -26.82 13.89
N GLU A 220 16.68 -25.56 13.94
CA GLU A 220 18.11 -25.22 14.07
C GLU A 220 18.72 -25.94 15.30
N ILE A 221 18.09 -25.75 16.45
CA ILE A 221 18.60 -26.34 17.72
C ILE A 221 18.54 -27.87 17.69
N ALA A 222 17.50 -28.48 17.12
CA ALA A 222 17.34 -29.93 17.03
C ALA A 222 18.48 -30.60 16.25
N THR A 223 19.12 -29.86 15.34
CA THR A 223 20.23 -30.33 14.48
C THR A 223 21.59 -29.75 14.84
N ASP A 224 21.65 -28.80 15.78
CA ASP A 224 22.92 -28.17 16.19
C ASP A 224 23.83 -29.16 16.93
N PRO A 225 25.01 -29.52 16.39
CA PRO A 225 25.92 -30.44 17.03
C PRO A 225 26.59 -29.84 18.30
N SER A 226 26.56 -28.52 18.46
CA SER A 226 27.13 -27.84 19.63
C SER A 226 26.21 -27.88 20.85
N ALA A 227 24.90 -28.03 20.65
CA ALA A 227 23.92 -28.17 21.72
C ALA A 227 23.98 -29.57 22.38
N SER A 228 23.68 -29.64 23.66
CA SER A 228 23.60 -30.91 24.38
C SER A 228 22.48 -31.80 23.82
N GLU A 229 22.60 -33.13 24.01
CA GLU A 229 21.56 -34.07 23.53
C GLU A 229 20.19 -33.78 24.18
N ASP A 230 20.19 -33.37 25.46
CA ASP A 230 18.97 -33.01 26.17
C ASP A 230 18.25 -31.81 25.52
N VAL A 231 19.00 -30.80 25.09
CA VAL A 231 18.47 -29.63 24.43
C VAL A 231 17.94 -30.01 23.03
N ARG A 232 18.71 -30.78 22.26
CA ARG A 232 18.26 -31.29 20.96
C ARG A 232 16.99 -32.14 21.06
N ALA A 233 16.94 -33.01 22.07
CA ALA A 233 15.76 -33.84 22.32
C ALA A 233 14.54 -33.02 22.72
N ALA A 234 14.71 -31.97 23.53
CA ALA A 234 13.62 -31.02 23.85
C ALA A 234 13.10 -30.30 22.61
N ALA A 235 14.00 -29.81 21.76
CA ALA A 235 13.62 -29.15 20.51
C ALA A 235 12.85 -30.09 19.56
N ARG A 236 13.32 -31.31 19.34
CA ARG A 236 12.61 -32.34 18.57
C ARG A 236 11.23 -32.65 19.14
N ARG A 237 11.09 -32.75 20.44
CA ARG A 237 9.81 -32.98 21.13
C ARG A 237 8.86 -31.80 20.91
N ALA A 238 9.34 -30.55 21.01
CA ALA A 238 8.55 -29.35 20.77
C ALA A 238 8.05 -29.29 19.33
N LEU A 239 8.89 -29.56 18.33
CA LEU A 239 8.50 -29.64 16.91
C LEU A 239 7.43 -30.70 16.67
N ASN A 240 7.61 -31.90 17.22
CA ASN A 240 6.61 -32.98 17.11
C ASN A 240 5.26 -32.57 17.72
N ASN A 241 5.27 -31.88 18.87
CA ASN A 241 4.05 -31.40 19.53
C ASN A 241 3.39 -30.22 18.78
N MET A 242 4.13 -29.52 17.93
CA MET A 242 3.61 -28.53 16.98
C MET A 242 3.10 -29.15 15.68
N GLY A 243 3.29 -30.47 15.47
CA GLY A 243 2.88 -31.16 14.25
C GLY A 243 3.83 -30.98 13.06
N ILE A 244 5.05 -30.52 13.31
CA ILE A 244 6.08 -30.33 12.28
C ILE A 244 6.69 -31.69 11.91
N SER A 245 6.89 -31.92 10.59
CA SER A 245 7.53 -33.14 10.11
C SER A 245 8.95 -33.27 10.67
N PRO A 246 9.35 -34.48 11.14
CA PRO A 246 10.72 -34.73 11.59
C PRO A 246 11.78 -34.56 10.48
N GLU A 247 11.36 -34.53 9.22
CA GLU A 247 12.21 -34.39 8.03
C GLU A 247 12.39 -32.94 7.61
N ALA A 248 11.55 -32.02 8.14
CA ALA A 248 11.64 -30.60 7.79
C ALA A 248 12.96 -29.99 8.26
N THR A 249 13.67 -29.36 7.34
CA THR A 249 14.94 -28.67 7.61
C THR A 249 14.70 -27.28 8.20
N ALA A 250 15.70 -26.71 8.86
CA ALA A 250 15.63 -25.33 9.36
C ALA A 250 15.49 -24.34 8.19
N GLY A 251 16.18 -24.56 7.08
CA GLY A 251 16.09 -23.74 5.87
C GLY A 251 14.65 -23.70 5.32
N GLU A 252 14.05 -24.87 5.08
CA GLU A 252 12.66 -24.99 4.62
C GLU A 252 11.66 -24.26 5.56
N LEU A 253 11.80 -24.45 6.87
CA LEU A 253 10.92 -23.81 7.85
C LEU A 253 11.10 -22.28 7.91
N HIS A 254 12.32 -21.78 7.71
CA HIS A 254 12.56 -20.35 7.59
C HIS A 254 11.96 -19.80 6.30
N SER A 255 12.10 -20.50 5.18
CA SER A 255 11.50 -20.12 3.89
C SER A 255 9.97 -20.10 3.97
N GLU A 256 9.36 -21.11 4.60
CA GLU A 256 7.92 -21.15 4.84
C GLU A 256 7.46 -20.00 5.75
N LEU A 257 8.17 -19.72 6.84
CA LEU A 257 7.85 -18.60 7.74
C LEU A 257 8.01 -17.26 7.02
N ALA A 258 9.03 -17.09 6.18
CA ALA A 258 9.20 -15.91 5.36
C ALA A 258 7.99 -15.68 4.43
N ARG A 259 7.52 -16.74 3.79
CA ARG A 259 6.32 -16.70 2.95
C ARG A 259 5.08 -16.30 3.76
N MET A 260 4.90 -16.85 4.96
CA MET A 260 3.77 -16.52 5.83
C MET A 260 3.80 -15.04 6.26
N TYR A 261 4.98 -14.46 6.50
CA TYR A 261 5.12 -13.02 6.77
C TYR A 261 4.88 -12.18 5.52
N PHE A 262 5.35 -12.62 4.35
CA PHE A 262 5.07 -11.95 3.09
C PHE A 262 3.57 -11.92 2.78
N ASP A 263 2.86 -13.01 3.06
CA ASP A 263 1.40 -13.12 2.91
C ASP A 263 0.63 -12.37 4.03
N GLU A 264 1.34 -11.72 4.95
CA GLU A 264 0.79 -10.88 6.04
C GLU A 264 -0.25 -11.59 6.91
N ARG A 265 0.00 -12.85 7.21
CA ARG A 265 -0.92 -13.63 8.04
C ARG A 265 -1.14 -12.98 9.38
N GLU A 266 -2.41 -12.70 9.72
CA GLU A 266 -2.80 -12.04 10.97
C GLU A 266 -2.38 -12.82 12.22
N ASP A 267 -2.27 -14.14 12.12
CA ASP A 267 -1.86 -14.98 13.23
C ASP A 267 -0.36 -14.84 13.57
N LEU A 268 0.45 -14.22 12.71
CA LEU A 268 1.85 -13.89 12.96
C LEU A 268 2.09 -12.51 13.59
N VAL A 269 1.06 -11.70 13.71
CA VAL A 269 1.14 -10.37 14.32
C VAL A 269 0.49 -10.42 15.69
N ALA A 270 1.26 -10.13 16.73
CA ALA A 270 0.79 -10.22 18.11
C ALA A 270 -0.38 -9.26 18.38
N ARG A 271 -0.25 -8.01 17.94
CA ARG A 271 -1.22 -6.93 18.14
C ARG A 271 -1.55 -6.23 16.81
N PRO A 272 -2.39 -6.86 15.99
CA PRO A 272 -2.64 -6.37 14.64
C PRO A 272 -3.31 -5.00 14.55
N LEU A 273 -3.90 -4.46 15.60
CA LEU A 273 -4.58 -3.16 15.61
C LEU A 273 -3.69 -2.01 16.09
N ASP A 274 -2.49 -2.31 16.59
CA ASP A 274 -1.56 -1.27 17.03
C ASP A 274 -0.92 -0.59 15.81
N SER A 275 -0.61 0.68 15.91
CA SER A 275 0.08 1.43 14.85
C SER A 275 1.57 1.11 14.74
N MET A 276 2.16 0.56 15.80
CA MET A 276 3.57 0.20 15.91
C MET A 276 3.72 -1.26 16.33
N SER A 277 4.81 -1.90 15.91
CA SER A 277 5.22 -3.24 16.35
C SER A 277 6.71 -3.27 16.65
N ASN A 278 7.15 -4.20 17.47
CA ASN A 278 8.56 -4.29 17.88
C ASN A 278 9.32 -5.35 17.09
N ILE A 279 10.44 -4.94 16.51
CA ILE A 279 11.46 -5.86 16.01
C ILE A 279 12.44 -6.14 17.15
N TRP A 280 12.51 -7.40 17.59
CA TRP A 280 13.42 -7.82 18.64
C TRP A 280 14.78 -8.18 18.07
N ILE A 281 15.85 -7.72 18.72
CA ILE A 281 17.25 -8.01 18.37
C ILE A 281 18.05 -8.32 19.62
N TRP A 282 19.13 -9.09 19.46
CA TRP A 282 20.10 -9.32 20.52
C TRP A 282 21.16 -8.23 20.48
N GLY A 283 21.25 -7.44 21.55
CA GLY A 283 22.17 -6.32 21.65
C GLY A 283 23.62 -6.76 21.91
N GLU A 284 24.56 -5.89 21.58
CA GLU A 284 25.99 -6.13 21.80
C GLU A 284 26.37 -6.32 23.29
N GLN A 285 25.54 -5.80 24.19
CA GLN A 285 25.74 -5.92 25.64
C GLN A 285 25.17 -7.23 26.20
N GLY A 286 24.64 -8.11 25.36
CA GLY A 286 24.04 -9.37 25.75
C GLY A 286 22.64 -9.21 26.38
N ASP A 287 21.89 -8.26 25.89
CA ASP A 287 20.52 -7.97 26.29
C ASP A 287 19.57 -8.00 25.09
N LEU A 288 18.28 -8.11 25.39
CA LEU A 288 17.22 -8.10 24.41
C LEU A 288 16.73 -6.67 24.20
N ILE A 289 16.85 -6.17 22.99
CA ILE A 289 16.54 -4.80 22.59
C ILE A 289 15.33 -4.78 21.64
N THR A 290 14.50 -3.77 21.78
CA THR A 290 13.40 -3.50 20.83
C THR A 290 13.78 -2.39 19.87
N ASN A 291 13.36 -2.55 18.60
CA ASN A 291 13.32 -1.48 17.62
C ASN A 291 11.85 -1.34 17.15
N PRO A 292 11.13 -0.31 17.60
CA PRO A 292 9.75 -0.10 17.20
C PRO A 292 9.68 0.38 15.75
N VAL A 293 8.82 -0.26 14.96
CA VAL A 293 8.58 0.06 13.54
C VAL A 293 7.09 0.27 13.29
N PRO A 294 6.70 1.07 12.29
CA PRO A 294 5.31 1.13 11.83
C PRO A 294 4.79 -0.26 11.50
N MET A 295 3.54 -0.53 11.88
CA MET A 295 2.90 -1.83 11.65
C MET A 295 2.90 -2.24 10.17
N GLU A 296 2.80 -1.25 9.28
CA GLU A 296 2.75 -1.44 7.83
C GLU A 296 4.03 -2.09 7.26
N ILE A 297 5.19 -1.84 7.88
CA ILE A 297 6.48 -2.41 7.45
C ILE A 297 6.96 -3.57 8.32
N TYR A 298 6.26 -3.91 9.40
CA TYR A 298 6.65 -4.99 10.30
C TYR A 298 6.75 -6.35 9.58
N SER A 299 5.68 -6.76 8.89
CA SER A 299 5.68 -8.05 8.18
C SER A 299 6.70 -8.11 7.04
N PRO A 300 6.88 -7.07 6.20
CA PRO A 300 8.00 -7.01 5.26
C PRO A 300 9.38 -7.19 5.90
N ILE A 301 9.68 -6.49 6.99
CA ILE A 301 10.96 -6.64 7.70
C ILE A 301 11.14 -8.06 8.22
N MET A 302 10.11 -8.65 8.81
CA MET A 302 10.17 -10.03 9.33
C MET A 302 10.34 -11.04 8.20
N ALA A 303 9.69 -10.85 7.05
CA ALA A 303 9.88 -11.67 5.85
C ALA A 303 11.33 -11.58 5.34
N MET A 304 11.91 -10.38 5.25
CA MET A 304 13.31 -10.19 4.86
C MET A 304 14.28 -10.92 5.80
N ARG A 305 14.16 -10.70 7.11
CA ARG A 305 15.03 -11.34 8.13
C ARG A 305 14.94 -12.86 8.09
N THR A 306 13.72 -13.36 7.89
CA THR A 306 13.47 -14.81 7.86
C THR A 306 13.97 -15.43 6.55
N SER A 307 13.83 -14.72 5.42
CA SER A 307 14.41 -15.12 4.12
C SER A 307 15.93 -15.13 4.17
N GLU A 308 16.55 -14.10 4.76
CA GLU A 308 17.99 -14.03 4.95
C GLU A 308 18.50 -15.24 5.77
N LYS A 309 17.75 -15.60 6.80
CA LYS A 309 18.06 -16.78 7.59
C LYS A 309 17.91 -18.08 6.79
N ALA A 310 16.87 -18.23 5.98
CA ALA A 310 16.69 -19.36 5.08
C ALA A 310 17.87 -19.49 4.12
N LEU A 311 18.27 -18.39 3.47
CA LEU A 311 19.40 -18.32 2.56
C LEU A 311 20.76 -18.64 3.23
N SER A 312 20.89 -18.43 4.54
CA SER A 312 22.08 -18.84 5.26
C SER A 312 22.23 -20.36 5.38
N PHE A 313 21.12 -21.12 5.31
CA PHE A 313 21.10 -22.59 5.28
C PHE A 313 21.11 -23.11 3.83
N GLU A 314 20.37 -22.49 2.95
CA GLU A 314 20.18 -22.90 1.56
C GLU A 314 20.41 -21.69 0.62
N PRO A 315 21.67 -21.38 0.27
CA PRO A 315 22.01 -20.19 -0.53
C PRO A 315 21.41 -20.18 -1.95
N GLU A 316 20.96 -21.32 -2.45
CA GLU A 316 20.35 -21.48 -3.78
C GLU A 316 18.81 -21.48 -3.73
N ASP A 317 18.18 -21.21 -2.56
CA ASP A 317 16.73 -21.10 -2.44
C ASP A 317 16.22 -19.83 -3.15
N SER A 318 15.83 -20.01 -4.41
CA SER A 318 15.29 -18.90 -5.22
C SER A 318 13.96 -18.34 -4.68
N SER A 319 13.19 -19.15 -3.94
CA SER A 319 11.94 -18.71 -3.33
C SER A 319 12.20 -17.76 -2.17
N ALA A 320 13.11 -18.11 -1.25
CA ALA A 320 13.52 -17.25 -0.17
C ALA A 320 14.13 -15.94 -0.70
N LEU A 321 14.95 -16.01 -1.75
CA LEU A 321 15.53 -14.83 -2.39
C LEU A 321 14.46 -13.92 -3.03
N ALA A 322 13.50 -14.48 -3.72
CA ALA A 322 12.39 -13.72 -4.30
C ALA A 322 11.54 -13.04 -3.21
N ILE A 323 11.25 -13.73 -2.10
CA ILE A 323 10.53 -13.17 -0.96
C ILE A 323 11.34 -12.02 -0.32
N TYR A 324 12.65 -12.17 -0.18
CA TYR A 324 13.52 -11.09 0.33
C TYR A 324 13.41 -9.84 -0.55
N VAL A 325 13.59 -9.99 -1.86
CA VAL A 325 13.53 -8.87 -2.82
C VAL A 325 12.14 -8.23 -2.82
N ALA A 326 11.08 -9.05 -2.90
CA ALA A 326 9.71 -8.57 -2.90
C ALA A 326 9.35 -7.82 -1.61
N SER A 327 9.79 -8.34 -0.46
CA SER A 327 9.55 -7.72 0.85
C SER A 327 10.33 -6.41 1.01
N ASN A 328 11.55 -6.33 0.47
CA ASN A 328 12.35 -5.12 0.49
C ASN A 328 11.70 -4.00 -0.35
N LEU A 329 11.22 -4.31 -1.55
CA LEU A 329 10.46 -3.38 -2.39
C LEU A 329 9.15 -2.94 -1.71
N ARG A 330 8.38 -3.88 -1.18
CA ARG A 330 7.13 -3.59 -0.45
C ARG A 330 7.36 -2.69 0.76
N ARG A 331 8.42 -2.92 1.52
CA ARG A 331 8.82 -2.10 2.67
C ARG A 331 9.08 -0.65 2.23
N GLU A 332 9.85 -0.45 1.18
CA GLU A 332 10.16 0.87 0.62
C GLU A 332 8.88 1.59 0.15
N ASN A 333 8.04 0.91 -0.58
CA ASN A 333 6.76 1.45 -1.06
C ASN A 333 5.87 1.93 0.08
N ARG A 334 5.87 1.23 1.23
CA ARG A 334 5.07 1.58 2.40
C ARG A 334 5.66 2.68 3.25
N LEU A 335 6.97 2.92 3.16
CA LEU A 335 7.61 4.08 3.79
C LEU A 335 7.22 5.40 3.14
N LYS A 336 6.80 5.40 1.88
CA LYS A 336 6.37 6.61 1.14
C LYS A 336 7.39 7.75 1.22
N GLY A 337 8.68 7.43 1.20
CA GLY A 337 9.78 8.39 1.30
C GLY A 337 10.12 8.86 2.72
N ASN A 338 9.49 8.31 3.75
CA ASN A 338 9.90 8.53 5.14
C ASN A 338 11.19 7.77 5.46
N GLU A 339 11.91 8.24 6.48
CA GLU A 339 13.10 7.54 6.98
C GLU A 339 12.73 6.15 7.50
N ASP A 340 13.56 5.16 7.17
CA ASP A 340 13.39 3.80 7.66
C ASP A 340 13.90 3.70 9.12
N PRO A 341 13.05 3.36 10.08
CA PRO A 341 13.46 3.28 11.48
C PRO A 341 14.31 2.04 11.79
N PHE A 342 14.34 1.04 10.91
CA PHE A 342 15.06 -0.22 11.11
C PHE A 342 16.34 -0.31 10.28
N PHE A 343 16.25 -0.02 8.97
CA PHE A 343 17.40 0.00 8.07
C PHE A 343 17.90 1.42 7.90
N THR A 344 18.73 1.89 8.84
CA THR A 344 19.28 3.25 8.85
C THR A 344 20.46 3.45 7.91
N GLU A 345 21.17 2.36 7.58
CA GLU A 345 22.27 2.34 6.62
C GLU A 345 22.04 1.18 5.65
N ILE A 346 21.79 1.50 4.37
CA ILE A 346 21.55 0.52 3.32
C ILE A 346 22.68 0.64 2.30
N ASP A 347 23.45 -0.44 2.08
CA ASP A 347 24.51 -0.48 1.08
C ASP A 347 23.94 -0.38 -0.34
N TYR A 348 22.75 -0.96 -0.57
CA TYR A 348 22.11 -1.04 -1.88
C TYR A 348 20.62 -0.75 -1.80
N SER A 349 20.09 0.01 -2.76
CA SER A 349 18.66 0.32 -2.85
C SER A 349 17.82 -0.94 -3.14
N PRO A 350 16.52 -0.95 -2.81
CA PRO A 350 15.62 -2.04 -3.21
C PRO A 350 15.61 -2.28 -4.73
N GLN A 351 15.70 -1.23 -5.54
CA GLN A 351 15.78 -1.31 -7.00
C GLN A 351 17.08 -1.97 -7.48
N PHE A 352 18.19 -1.80 -6.76
CA PHE A 352 19.41 -2.56 -7.05
C PHE A 352 19.14 -4.06 -6.93
N HIS A 353 18.50 -4.51 -5.85
CA HIS A 353 18.17 -5.93 -5.67
C HIS A 353 17.20 -6.45 -6.71
N ALA A 354 16.19 -5.66 -7.11
CA ALA A 354 15.26 -6.01 -8.19
C ALA A 354 15.96 -6.27 -9.52
N THR A 355 17.10 -5.62 -9.77
CA THR A 355 17.86 -5.73 -11.02
C THR A 355 18.99 -6.75 -10.92
N TYR A 356 19.74 -6.74 -9.80
CA TYR A 356 20.99 -7.51 -9.62
C TYR A 356 20.79 -9.02 -9.74
N HIS A 357 19.68 -9.54 -9.23
CA HIS A 357 19.40 -10.98 -9.21
C HIS A 357 18.89 -11.54 -10.54
N GLY A 358 18.69 -10.67 -11.53
CA GLY A 358 18.36 -11.03 -12.91
C GLY A 358 16.91 -11.44 -13.12
N PRO A 359 16.55 -11.75 -14.40
CA PRO A 359 15.14 -11.90 -14.80
C PRO A 359 14.45 -13.12 -14.18
N GLY A 360 15.18 -14.16 -13.80
CA GLY A 360 14.58 -15.33 -13.14
C GLY A 360 13.94 -14.96 -11.80
N ILE A 361 14.69 -14.28 -10.93
CA ILE A 361 14.18 -13.79 -9.65
C ILE A 361 13.17 -12.66 -9.88
N GLY A 362 13.40 -11.77 -10.85
CA GLY A 362 12.44 -10.72 -11.21
C GLY A 362 11.07 -11.28 -11.58
N GLN A 363 11.00 -12.41 -12.29
CA GLN A 363 9.72 -13.08 -12.59
C GLN A 363 9.10 -13.72 -11.35
N ASP A 364 9.91 -14.31 -10.45
CA ASP A 364 9.41 -14.83 -9.17
C ASP A 364 8.81 -13.71 -8.32
N VAL A 365 9.46 -12.53 -8.27
CA VAL A 365 8.93 -11.31 -7.59
C VAL A 365 7.64 -10.84 -8.27
N LEU A 366 7.58 -10.83 -9.60
CA LEU A 366 6.37 -10.47 -10.34
C LEU A 366 5.20 -11.42 -9.99
N VAL A 367 5.44 -12.72 -9.88
CA VAL A 367 4.43 -13.69 -9.44
C VAL A 367 3.92 -13.34 -8.03
N LEU A 368 4.83 -13.02 -7.10
CA LEU A 368 4.46 -12.62 -5.74
C LEU A 368 3.59 -11.37 -5.72
N GLY A 369 3.92 -10.37 -6.55
CA GLY A 369 3.14 -9.15 -6.72
C GLY A 369 1.75 -9.40 -7.31
N LEU A 370 1.67 -10.18 -8.40
CA LEU A 370 0.41 -10.53 -9.06
C LEU A 370 -0.52 -11.32 -8.13
N ASP A 371 0.01 -12.32 -7.41
CA ASP A 371 -0.78 -13.19 -6.53
C ASP A 371 -1.28 -12.45 -5.28
N SER A 372 -0.47 -11.54 -4.72
CA SER A 372 -0.89 -10.69 -3.60
C SER A 372 -1.72 -9.48 -4.04
N GLY A 373 -1.78 -9.22 -5.35
CA GLY A 373 -2.44 -8.04 -5.89
C GLY A 373 -1.77 -6.72 -5.48
N ASP A 374 -0.49 -6.73 -5.19
CA ASP A 374 0.29 -5.57 -4.74
C ASP A 374 0.79 -4.80 -5.97
N THR A 375 0.01 -3.82 -6.42
CA THR A 375 0.28 -3.03 -7.63
C THR A 375 1.63 -2.32 -7.61
N PRO A 376 2.04 -1.62 -6.52
CA PRO A 376 3.39 -1.06 -6.44
C PRO A 376 4.49 -2.10 -6.62
N LEU A 377 4.36 -3.27 -5.99
CA LEU A 377 5.33 -4.37 -6.14
C LEU A 377 5.37 -4.93 -7.55
N VAL A 378 4.21 -5.08 -8.21
CA VAL A 378 4.14 -5.49 -9.64
C VAL A 378 4.92 -4.51 -10.50
N ARG A 379 4.77 -3.22 -10.30
CA ARG A 379 5.47 -2.16 -11.04
C ARG A 379 6.98 -2.20 -10.83
N ASP A 380 7.44 -2.37 -9.59
CA ASP A 380 8.86 -2.49 -9.28
C ASP A 380 9.48 -3.75 -9.91
N ALA A 381 8.76 -4.88 -9.91
CA ALA A 381 9.19 -6.09 -10.58
C ALA A 381 9.28 -5.90 -12.10
N LEU A 382 8.31 -5.22 -12.73
CA LEU A 382 8.33 -4.87 -14.14
C LEU A 382 9.49 -3.92 -14.46
N TYR A 383 9.78 -2.94 -13.61
CA TYR A 383 10.95 -2.07 -13.76
C TYR A 383 12.27 -2.87 -13.79
N GLY A 384 12.46 -3.80 -12.86
CA GLY A 384 13.61 -4.69 -12.82
C GLY A 384 13.69 -5.58 -14.07
N LEU A 385 12.57 -6.13 -14.51
CA LEU A 385 12.48 -6.94 -15.71
C LEU A 385 12.72 -6.15 -17.00
N ALA A 386 12.28 -4.91 -17.09
CA ALA A 386 12.56 -4.02 -18.21
C ALA A 386 14.06 -3.81 -18.44
N ALA A 387 14.83 -3.78 -17.34
CA ALA A 387 16.29 -3.63 -17.39
C ALA A 387 17.05 -4.92 -17.69
N THR A 388 16.45 -6.09 -17.43
CA THR A 388 17.19 -7.38 -17.42
C THR A 388 16.65 -8.42 -18.39
N SER A 389 15.40 -8.29 -18.88
CA SER A 389 14.78 -9.27 -19.75
C SER A 389 15.15 -9.06 -21.22
N GLY A 390 15.37 -10.14 -21.93
CA GLY A 390 15.60 -10.20 -23.38
C GLY A 390 14.96 -11.44 -23.97
N GLN A 391 15.11 -11.65 -25.27
CA GLN A 391 14.44 -12.72 -26.02
C GLN A 391 14.60 -14.11 -25.39
N ASP A 392 15.79 -14.44 -24.87
CA ASP A 392 16.11 -15.77 -24.35
C ASP A 392 15.54 -16.06 -22.96
N ASN A 393 15.18 -15.02 -22.19
CA ASN A 393 14.74 -15.14 -20.79
C ASN A 393 13.43 -14.41 -20.50
N LEU A 394 12.69 -14.09 -21.57
CA LEU A 394 11.44 -13.35 -21.51
C LEU A 394 10.32 -14.13 -20.79
N PHE A 395 10.31 -15.45 -21.00
CA PHE A 395 9.31 -16.34 -20.43
C PHE A 395 9.88 -17.13 -19.27
N GLY A 396 9.09 -17.21 -18.20
CA GLY A 396 9.51 -17.79 -16.94
C GLY A 396 9.62 -19.30 -16.93
N ARG A 397 10.03 -19.83 -15.78
CA ARG A 397 10.22 -21.25 -15.50
C ARG A 397 8.92 -21.98 -15.12
N TYR A 398 7.80 -21.29 -15.09
CA TYR A 398 6.53 -21.81 -14.59
C TYR A 398 5.81 -22.62 -15.68
N VAL A 399 5.44 -23.84 -15.36
CA VAL A 399 4.67 -24.68 -16.28
C VAL A 399 3.23 -24.15 -16.35
N GLY A 400 2.83 -23.65 -17.52
CA GLY A 400 1.48 -23.16 -17.77
C GLY A 400 1.20 -21.75 -17.26
N ARG A 401 2.23 -20.99 -16.83
CA ARG A 401 2.11 -19.61 -16.41
C ARG A 401 3.30 -18.77 -16.91
N GLU A 402 3.01 -17.61 -17.45
CA GLU A 402 3.99 -16.66 -17.94
C GLU A 402 3.74 -15.29 -17.28
N PRO A 403 4.49 -14.91 -16.24
CA PRO A 403 4.16 -13.74 -15.41
C PRO A 403 4.04 -12.42 -16.18
N LEU A 404 4.91 -12.18 -17.17
CA LEU A 404 4.80 -11.00 -18.04
C LEU A 404 3.53 -11.02 -18.90
N VAL A 405 3.07 -12.20 -19.33
CA VAL A 405 1.80 -12.34 -20.07
C VAL A 405 0.60 -12.11 -19.14
N ASP A 406 0.67 -12.61 -17.91
CA ASP A 406 -0.36 -12.37 -16.90
C ASP A 406 -0.49 -10.87 -16.60
N ALA A 407 0.63 -10.14 -16.54
CA ALA A 407 0.67 -8.70 -16.33
C ALA A 407 -0.01 -7.88 -17.45
N LEU A 408 -0.07 -8.39 -18.69
CA LEU A 408 -0.88 -7.77 -19.77
C LEU A 408 -2.39 -7.71 -19.46
N GLN A 409 -2.85 -8.49 -18.48
CA GLN A 409 -4.25 -8.56 -18.07
C GLN A 409 -4.47 -8.06 -16.64
N TYR A 410 -3.41 -7.58 -16.01
CA TYR A 410 -3.49 -7.01 -14.66
C TYR A 410 -4.39 -5.77 -14.68
N PRO A 411 -5.22 -5.54 -13.65
CA PRO A 411 -6.21 -4.45 -13.66
C PRO A 411 -5.64 -3.03 -13.63
N ASP A 412 -4.34 -2.85 -13.43
CA ASP A 412 -3.69 -1.54 -13.53
C ASP A 412 -3.12 -1.31 -14.94
N ARG A 413 -3.43 -0.15 -15.52
CA ARG A 413 -3.05 0.16 -16.92
C ARG A 413 -1.56 0.47 -17.08
N ARG A 414 -0.90 1.04 -16.08
CA ARG A 414 0.56 1.25 -16.12
C ARG A 414 1.27 -0.10 -16.24
N ASP A 415 0.87 -1.05 -15.40
CA ASP A 415 1.47 -2.38 -15.39
C ASP A 415 1.22 -3.13 -16.71
N GLN A 416 0.03 -2.92 -17.33
CA GLN A 416 -0.24 -3.44 -18.68
C GLN A 416 0.69 -2.82 -19.73
N PHE A 417 0.89 -1.50 -19.70
CA PHE A 417 1.79 -0.81 -20.64
C PHE A 417 3.23 -1.23 -20.43
N ASP A 418 3.71 -1.29 -19.19
CA ASP A 418 5.07 -1.69 -18.86
C ASP A 418 5.35 -3.12 -19.32
N SER A 419 4.42 -4.06 -19.07
CA SER A 419 4.52 -5.42 -19.56
C SER A 419 4.53 -5.48 -21.10
N ALA A 420 3.64 -4.74 -21.77
CA ALA A 420 3.60 -4.69 -23.22
C ALA A 420 4.90 -4.12 -23.81
N LEU A 421 5.49 -3.10 -23.19
CA LEU A 421 6.77 -2.51 -23.58
C LEU A 421 7.93 -3.52 -23.44
N ILE A 422 7.98 -4.26 -22.32
CA ILE A 422 9.01 -5.30 -22.11
C ILE A 422 8.91 -6.36 -23.21
N LEU A 423 7.71 -6.90 -23.43
CA LEU A 423 7.45 -7.93 -24.42
C LEU A 423 7.74 -7.44 -25.85
N ALA A 424 7.35 -6.20 -26.18
CA ALA A 424 7.59 -5.60 -27.48
C ALA A 424 9.08 -5.36 -27.77
N ARG A 425 9.83 -4.83 -26.79
CA ARG A 425 11.27 -4.54 -26.91
C ARG A 425 12.13 -5.78 -27.02
N ALA A 426 11.69 -6.88 -26.44
CA ALA A 426 12.37 -8.17 -26.56
C ALA A 426 12.26 -8.77 -27.96
N LEU A 427 11.34 -8.33 -28.80
CA LEU A 427 11.13 -8.76 -30.19
C LEU A 427 11.12 -10.28 -30.35
N PRO A 428 10.27 -11.05 -29.66
CA PRO A 428 10.27 -12.51 -29.72
C PRO A 428 9.93 -13.01 -31.12
N ASP A 429 10.66 -14.00 -31.58
CA ASP A 429 10.51 -14.55 -32.96
C ASP A 429 9.23 -15.37 -33.14
N GLN A 430 8.71 -15.97 -32.07
CA GLN A 430 7.53 -16.84 -32.10
C GLN A 430 6.35 -16.24 -31.36
N PRO A 431 5.12 -16.46 -31.86
CA PRO A 431 3.91 -16.11 -31.11
C PRO A 431 3.86 -16.82 -29.75
N PHE A 432 3.35 -16.11 -28.76
CA PHE A 432 3.15 -16.57 -27.38
C PHE A 432 1.71 -16.29 -26.93
N PRO A 433 1.23 -16.86 -25.81
CA PRO A 433 -0.12 -16.58 -25.30
C PRO A 433 -0.37 -15.07 -25.15
N ALA A 434 -1.51 -14.60 -25.64
CA ALA A 434 -1.92 -13.18 -25.62
C ALA A 434 -0.97 -12.20 -26.36
N SER A 435 -0.06 -12.65 -27.24
CA SER A 435 0.79 -11.78 -28.08
C SER A 435 -0.01 -10.76 -28.90
N ASN A 436 -1.24 -11.11 -29.29
CA ASN A 436 -2.17 -10.23 -29.98
C ASN A 436 -2.66 -9.03 -29.17
N ARG A 437 -2.38 -8.97 -27.84
CA ARG A 437 -2.74 -7.83 -26.98
C ARG A 437 -1.65 -6.75 -26.93
N VAL A 438 -0.41 -7.11 -27.23
CA VAL A 438 0.74 -6.20 -27.11
C VAL A 438 0.58 -4.97 -28.01
N ILE A 439 0.36 -5.17 -29.31
CA ILE A 439 0.19 -4.05 -30.26
C ILE A 439 -1.00 -3.14 -29.91
N PRO A 440 -2.21 -3.65 -29.62
CA PRO A 440 -3.33 -2.81 -29.21
C PRO A 440 -3.07 -2.01 -27.91
N LEU A 441 -2.37 -2.58 -26.92
CA LEU A 441 -1.99 -1.87 -25.70
C LEU A 441 -1.04 -0.72 -25.99
N LEU A 442 0.04 -0.95 -26.76
CA LEU A 442 0.97 0.11 -27.17
C LEU A 442 0.28 1.18 -28.01
N ALA A 443 -0.62 0.79 -28.92
CA ALA A 443 -1.42 1.75 -29.70
C ALA A 443 -2.34 2.59 -28.80
N SER A 444 -2.96 2.00 -27.78
CA SER A 444 -3.80 2.73 -26.84
C SER A 444 -3.00 3.74 -26.01
N ALA A 445 -1.78 3.41 -25.62
CA ALA A 445 -0.90 4.29 -24.88
C ALA A 445 -0.55 5.59 -25.65
N ILE A 446 -0.60 5.59 -26.97
CA ILE A 446 -0.34 6.79 -27.77
C ILE A 446 -1.43 7.85 -27.63
N ARG A 447 -2.68 7.47 -27.38
CA ARG A 447 -3.84 8.38 -27.43
C ARG A 447 -4.62 8.47 -26.12
N THR A 448 -4.69 7.42 -25.36
CA THR A 448 -5.62 7.26 -24.24
C THR A 448 -4.96 6.77 -22.93
N SER A 449 -3.64 6.88 -22.83
CA SER A 449 -2.92 6.46 -21.61
C SER A 449 -3.39 7.18 -20.34
N GLY A 450 -3.73 8.46 -20.45
CA GLY A 450 -4.27 9.26 -19.34
C GLY A 450 -5.77 9.12 -19.09
N ASP A 451 -6.50 8.30 -19.85
CA ASP A 451 -7.92 8.04 -19.60
C ASP A 451 -8.09 7.10 -18.39
N GLU A 452 -8.99 7.43 -17.49
CA GLU A 452 -9.30 6.61 -16.31
C GLU A 452 -10.77 6.19 -16.32
N TYR A 453 -11.01 4.96 -15.90
CA TYR A 453 -12.34 4.34 -16.01
C TYR A 453 -12.86 3.98 -14.62
N ALA A 454 -14.13 4.28 -14.37
CA ALA A 454 -14.78 3.96 -13.10
C ALA A 454 -16.11 3.24 -13.30
N ILE A 455 -16.53 2.51 -12.27
CA ILE A 455 -17.86 1.93 -12.14
C ILE A 455 -18.53 2.41 -10.86
N VAL A 456 -19.87 2.48 -10.89
CA VAL A 456 -20.66 2.90 -9.73
C VAL A 456 -21.68 1.81 -9.37
N ILE A 457 -21.66 1.38 -8.10
CA ILE A 457 -22.56 0.39 -7.54
C ILE A 457 -23.37 1.01 -6.42
N ALA A 458 -24.66 1.23 -6.65
CA ALA A 458 -25.59 1.76 -5.64
C ALA A 458 -27.02 1.30 -5.92
N GLU A 459 -27.81 1.11 -4.87
CA GLU A 459 -29.21 0.66 -5.00
C GLU A 459 -30.10 1.69 -5.66
N SER A 460 -30.04 2.95 -5.22
CA SER A 460 -30.90 4.00 -5.74
C SER A 460 -30.32 4.61 -7.05
N THR A 461 -31.20 5.00 -7.96
CA THR A 461 -30.82 5.69 -9.21
C THR A 461 -30.27 7.09 -8.92
N GLU A 462 -30.73 7.72 -7.86
CA GLU A 462 -30.27 9.06 -7.44
C GLU A 462 -28.83 9.00 -6.96
N ASP A 463 -28.49 8.04 -6.08
CA ASP A 463 -27.13 7.84 -5.58
C ASP A 463 -26.17 7.47 -6.71
N ARG A 464 -26.61 6.61 -7.66
CA ARG A 464 -25.81 6.27 -8.85
C ARG A 464 -25.46 7.51 -9.68
N ARG A 465 -26.45 8.37 -9.95
CA ARG A 465 -26.23 9.60 -10.73
C ARG A 465 -25.32 10.58 -9.98
N ALA A 466 -25.56 10.79 -8.70
CA ALA A 466 -24.74 11.70 -7.90
C ALA A 466 -23.27 11.24 -7.83
N ALA A 467 -23.02 9.94 -7.66
CA ALA A 467 -21.67 9.39 -7.68
C ALA A 467 -21.01 9.48 -9.06
N GLN A 468 -21.78 9.20 -10.13
CA GLN A 468 -21.32 9.35 -11.50
C GLN A 468 -20.90 10.79 -11.78
N ASP A 469 -21.77 11.77 -11.50
CA ASP A 469 -21.48 13.18 -11.74
C ASP A 469 -20.20 13.65 -11.02
N ARG A 470 -19.95 13.16 -9.78
CA ARG A 470 -18.74 13.46 -9.01
C ARG A 470 -17.48 12.85 -9.65
N LEU A 471 -17.54 11.60 -10.07
CA LEU A 471 -16.41 10.91 -10.71
C LEU A 471 -16.10 11.52 -12.08
N GLU A 472 -17.11 11.84 -12.87
CA GLU A 472 -16.95 12.52 -14.16
C GLU A 472 -16.35 13.93 -13.99
N ALA A 473 -16.73 14.65 -12.93
CA ALA A 473 -16.11 15.94 -12.58
C ALA A 473 -14.62 15.81 -12.21
N MET A 474 -14.19 14.66 -11.73
CA MET A 474 -12.78 14.33 -11.49
C MET A 474 -12.04 13.85 -12.75
N GLY A 475 -12.74 13.70 -13.89
CA GLY A 475 -12.17 13.27 -15.16
C GLY A 475 -12.28 11.76 -15.43
N PHE A 476 -12.91 10.97 -14.56
CA PHE A 476 -13.16 9.56 -14.83
C PHE A 476 -14.19 9.37 -15.95
N LYS A 477 -13.96 8.35 -16.77
CA LYS A 477 -14.97 7.84 -17.70
C LYS A 477 -15.78 6.74 -16.99
N VAL A 478 -16.99 7.06 -16.54
CA VAL A 478 -17.85 6.09 -15.88
C VAL A 478 -18.46 5.16 -16.93
N VAL A 479 -17.96 3.94 -17.00
CA VAL A 479 -18.34 2.94 -18.02
C VAL A 479 -19.63 2.20 -17.68
N GLY A 480 -20.07 2.23 -16.43
CA GLY A 480 -21.33 1.61 -16.02
C GLY A 480 -21.76 1.97 -14.61
N THR A 481 -23.08 2.04 -14.44
CA THR A 481 -23.73 2.26 -13.13
C THR A 481 -24.85 1.26 -12.94
N ASP A 482 -24.79 0.43 -11.90
CA ASP A 482 -25.89 -0.51 -11.56
C ASP A 482 -25.87 -0.78 -10.06
N ARG A 483 -26.79 -1.65 -9.60
CA ARG A 483 -26.87 -2.11 -8.20
C ARG A 483 -26.05 -3.36 -7.89
N SER A 484 -25.44 -3.98 -8.90
CA SER A 484 -24.61 -5.18 -8.69
C SER A 484 -23.50 -5.29 -9.73
N VAL A 485 -22.38 -5.88 -9.32
CA VAL A 485 -21.21 -6.17 -10.18
C VAL A 485 -21.62 -7.04 -11.40
N ALA A 486 -22.47 -8.06 -11.17
CA ALA A 486 -22.89 -8.98 -12.23
C ALA A 486 -23.59 -8.29 -13.42
N ARG A 487 -24.29 -7.16 -13.18
CA ARG A 487 -24.93 -6.39 -14.25
C ARG A 487 -23.96 -5.47 -14.98
N LEU A 488 -22.80 -5.22 -14.43
CA LEU A 488 -21.74 -4.44 -15.03
C LEU A 488 -20.71 -5.28 -15.79
N ALA A 489 -20.88 -6.63 -15.80
CA ALA A 489 -19.90 -7.55 -16.37
C ALA A 489 -19.55 -7.23 -17.84
N ASP A 490 -20.54 -6.89 -18.68
CA ASP A 490 -20.31 -6.53 -20.08
C ASP A 490 -19.54 -5.23 -20.21
N ALA A 491 -19.87 -4.20 -19.42
CA ALA A 491 -19.17 -2.92 -19.41
C ALA A 491 -17.72 -3.07 -18.91
N ILE A 492 -17.52 -3.85 -17.85
CA ILE A 492 -16.18 -4.17 -17.32
C ILE A 492 -15.34 -4.89 -18.39
N SER A 493 -15.91 -5.90 -19.06
CA SER A 493 -15.18 -6.68 -20.06
C SER A 493 -14.82 -5.90 -21.33
N GLN A 494 -15.58 -4.86 -21.66
CA GLN A 494 -15.35 -3.99 -22.83
C GLN A 494 -14.42 -2.81 -22.51
N SER A 495 -14.16 -2.54 -21.23
CA SER A 495 -13.24 -1.48 -20.81
C SER A 495 -11.79 -1.93 -20.91
N PRO A 496 -10.84 -1.01 -21.18
CA PRO A 496 -9.41 -1.30 -21.10
C PRO A 496 -8.94 -1.72 -19.69
N GLY A 497 -9.63 -1.23 -18.65
CA GLY A 497 -9.42 -1.52 -17.24
C GLY A 497 -10.44 -0.73 -16.41
N ILE A 498 -10.53 -1.01 -15.13
CA ILE A 498 -11.34 -0.24 -14.17
C ILE A 498 -10.40 0.27 -13.07
N ASP A 499 -10.16 1.58 -13.08
CA ASP A 499 -9.23 2.24 -12.16
C ASP A 499 -9.86 2.53 -10.80
N LEU A 500 -11.19 2.62 -10.73
CA LEU A 500 -11.93 2.89 -9.49
C LEU A 500 -13.32 2.26 -9.48
N ALA A 501 -13.70 1.65 -8.35
CA ALA A 501 -15.09 1.24 -8.08
C ALA A 501 -15.67 2.07 -6.93
N TYR A 502 -16.74 2.81 -7.18
CA TYR A 502 -17.52 3.45 -6.13
C TYR A 502 -18.67 2.54 -5.70
N VAL A 503 -18.80 2.30 -4.40
CA VAL A 503 -19.85 1.46 -3.81
C VAL A 503 -20.58 2.23 -2.73
N GLN A 504 -21.89 2.41 -2.89
CA GLN A 504 -22.76 2.88 -1.81
C GLN A 504 -22.93 1.75 -0.81
N GLY A 505 -22.32 1.87 0.37
CA GLY A 505 -22.37 0.88 1.43
C GLY A 505 -23.77 0.76 2.03
N GLY A 506 -24.16 -0.49 2.30
CA GLY A 506 -25.35 -0.85 3.07
C GLY A 506 -24.94 -1.44 4.42
N SER A 507 -25.52 -2.61 4.79
CA SER A 507 -24.97 -3.40 5.90
C SER A 507 -23.56 -3.91 5.55
N LEU A 508 -22.74 -4.13 6.58
CA LEU A 508 -21.36 -4.64 6.37
C LEU A 508 -21.37 -5.92 5.53
N ASP A 509 -22.25 -6.90 5.85
CA ASP A 509 -22.35 -8.17 5.11
C ASP A 509 -22.70 -7.99 3.63
N SER A 510 -23.59 -7.02 3.30
CA SER A 510 -23.94 -6.74 1.91
C SER A 510 -22.76 -6.12 1.15
N SER A 511 -21.98 -5.26 1.79
CA SER A 511 -20.81 -4.63 1.19
C SER A 511 -19.64 -5.59 1.05
N GLU A 512 -19.46 -6.52 1.98
CA GLU A 512 -18.52 -7.65 1.84
C GLU A 512 -18.87 -8.47 0.58
N THR A 513 -20.14 -8.80 0.40
CA THR A 513 -20.59 -9.54 -0.79
C THR A 513 -20.28 -8.78 -2.09
N VAL A 514 -20.43 -7.45 -2.11
CA VAL A 514 -20.07 -6.63 -3.28
C VAL A 514 -18.57 -6.64 -3.52
N LEU A 515 -17.77 -6.50 -2.46
CA LEU A 515 -16.31 -6.55 -2.56
C LEU A 515 -15.83 -7.93 -3.05
N ASP A 516 -16.37 -9.02 -2.53
CA ASP A 516 -16.06 -10.39 -2.96
C ASP A 516 -16.38 -10.61 -4.44
N ASN A 517 -17.50 -10.07 -4.91
CA ASN A 517 -17.87 -10.12 -6.32
C ASN A 517 -16.90 -9.31 -7.20
N LEU A 518 -16.44 -8.14 -6.75
CA LEU A 518 -15.40 -7.37 -7.43
C LEU A 518 -14.08 -8.15 -7.47
N ARG A 519 -13.67 -8.74 -6.35
CA ARG A 519 -12.43 -9.53 -6.24
C ARG A 519 -12.46 -10.87 -6.99
N SER A 520 -13.65 -11.38 -7.33
CA SER A 520 -13.81 -12.59 -8.17
C SER A 520 -13.96 -12.30 -9.67
N THR A 521 -14.10 -11.02 -10.07
CA THR A 521 -14.22 -10.61 -11.46
C THR A 521 -12.86 -10.17 -12.00
N SER A 522 -12.35 -10.80 -13.05
CA SER A 522 -10.98 -10.58 -13.55
C SER A 522 -10.65 -9.11 -13.86
N GLY A 523 -11.59 -8.35 -14.41
CA GLY A 523 -11.41 -6.92 -14.73
C GLY A 523 -11.44 -5.98 -13.53
N THR A 524 -11.78 -6.46 -12.31
CA THR A 524 -11.88 -5.63 -11.10
C THR A 524 -11.21 -6.27 -9.88
N LEU A 525 -10.46 -7.35 -10.06
CA LEU A 525 -9.82 -8.13 -8.99
C LEU A 525 -9.05 -7.24 -8.00
N ASN A 526 -8.28 -6.29 -8.50
CA ASN A 526 -7.43 -5.40 -7.69
C ASN A 526 -7.86 -3.94 -7.72
N THR A 527 -8.99 -3.63 -8.36
CA THR A 527 -9.50 -2.25 -8.46
C THR A 527 -9.70 -1.63 -7.07
N PRO A 528 -9.19 -0.42 -6.83
CA PRO A 528 -9.48 0.36 -5.63
C PRO A 528 -10.97 0.61 -5.46
N VAL A 529 -11.46 0.52 -4.22
CA VAL A 529 -12.89 0.64 -3.89
C VAL A 529 -13.12 1.75 -2.88
N VAL A 530 -13.99 2.69 -3.20
CA VAL A 530 -14.50 3.70 -2.27
C VAL A 530 -15.86 3.26 -1.76
N PHE A 531 -15.97 2.95 -0.47
CA PHE A 531 -17.25 2.75 0.20
C PHE A 531 -17.78 4.06 0.77
N SER A 532 -18.95 4.49 0.30
CA SER A 532 -19.71 5.57 0.90
C SER A 532 -20.70 5.01 1.92
N VAL A 533 -20.47 5.25 3.21
CA VAL A 533 -21.17 4.59 4.32
C VAL A 533 -21.93 5.58 5.19
N ALA A 534 -23.04 5.15 5.77
CA ALA A 534 -23.73 5.94 6.78
C ALA A 534 -22.85 6.09 8.03
N THR A 535 -22.97 7.25 8.72
CA THR A 535 -22.15 7.53 9.92
C THR A 535 -22.27 6.45 11.00
N VAL A 536 -23.46 5.85 11.14
CA VAL A 536 -23.73 4.80 12.13
C VAL A 536 -22.97 3.50 11.87
N ASP A 537 -22.69 3.20 10.62
CA ASP A 537 -22.02 1.95 10.19
C ASP A 537 -20.50 2.10 10.07
N LEU A 538 -20.01 3.35 10.00
CA LEU A 538 -18.60 3.66 9.76
C LEU A 538 -17.62 2.97 10.75
N PRO A 539 -17.90 2.86 12.07
CA PRO A 539 -17.00 2.17 12.99
C PRO A 539 -16.80 0.68 12.66
N ALA A 540 -17.87 -0.02 12.24
CA ALA A 540 -17.79 -1.43 11.86
C ALA A 540 -16.93 -1.62 10.59
N TYR A 541 -17.13 -0.74 9.58
CA TYR A 541 -16.32 -0.74 8.37
C TYR A 541 -14.85 -0.41 8.65
N LYS A 542 -14.56 0.60 9.48
CA LYS A 542 -13.20 0.93 9.88
C LYS A 542 -12.50 -0.24 10.56
N SER A 543 -13.17 -0.95 11.46
CA SER A 543 -12.61 -2.13 12.12
C SER A 543 -12.31 -3.26 11.13
N LYS A 544 -13.16 -3.44 10.11
CA LYS A 544 -13.00 -4.51 9.10
C LYS A 544 -11.93 -4.21 8.07
N TYR A 545 -11.89 -2.97 7.56
CA TYR A 545 -11.03 -2.60 6.42
C TYR A 545 -9.81 -1.76 6.81
N ALA A 546 -9.48 -1.64 8.10
CA ALA A 546 -8.39 -0.80 8.62
C ALA A 546 -7.02 -1.01 7.96
N ARG A 547 -6.81 -2.18 7.36
CA ARG A 547 -5.53 -2.59 6.73
C ARG A 547 -5.62 -2.81 5.24
N ASN A 548 -6.78 -2.58 4.65
CA ASN A 548 -6.96 -2.81 3.24
C ASN A 548 -6.61 -1.54 2.47
N THR A 549 -5.40 -1.46 1.96
CA THR A 549 -4.88 -0.33 1.18
C THR A 549 -5.67 -0.05 -0.11
N LYS A 550 -6.54 -0.97 -0.52
CA LYS A 550 -7.41 -0.83 -1.70
C LYS A 550 -8.85 -0.46 -1.37
N VAL A 551 -9.12 -0.08 -0.12
CA VAL A 551 -10.47 0.31 0.33
C VAL A 551 -10.41 1.63 1.09
N ALA A 552 -11.02 2.67 0.54
CA ALA A 552 -11.28 3.91 1.26
C ALA A 552 -12.71 3.95 1.80
N LEU A 553 -12.87 4.48 3.00
CA LEU A 553 -14.14 4.65 3.67
C LEU A 553 -14.49 6.12 3.78
N ILE A 554 -15.56 6.52 3.14
CA ILE A 554 -16.09 7.87 3.22
C ILE A 554 -17.47 7.89 3.87
N ARG A 555 -17.77 8.95 4.61
CA ARG A 555 -19.12 9.16 5.13
C ARG A 555 -20.05 9.63 4.01
N SER A 556 -21.24 9.08 3.93
CA SER A 556 -22.26 9.56 2.99
C SER A 556 -22.53 11.06 3.21
N GLY A 557 -22.57 11.82 2.12
CA GLY A 557 -22.83 13.27 2.17
C GLY A 557 -21.63 14.16 2.53
N ILE A 558 -20.38 13.68 2.39
CA ILE A 558 -19.19 14.55 2.50
C ILE A 558 -19.15 15.59 1.37
N SER A 559 -18.40 16.67 1.57
CA SER A 559 -18.16 17.69 0.55
C SER A 559 -17.40 17.13 -0.66
N ASP A 560 -17.49 17.82 -1.80
CA ASP A 560 -16.80 17.38 -3.02
C ASP A 560 -15.28 17.44 -2.85
N GLU A 561 -14.74 18.43 -2.11
CA GLU A 561 -13.31 18.52 -1.82
C GLU A 561 -12.83 17.34 -0.98
N ALA A 562 -13.60 16.94 0.03
CA ALA A 562 -13.26 15.77 0.86
C ALA A 562 -13.40 14.47 0.06
N PHE A 563 -14.37 14.39 -0.85
CA PHE A 563 -14.52 13.24 -1.75
C PHE A 563 -13.29 13.08 -2.65
N VAL A 564 -12.87 14.16 -3.32
CA VAL A 564 -11.69 14.18 -4.19
C VAL A 564 -10.45 13.75 -3.39
N ALA A 565 -10.19 14.36 -2.23
CA ALA A 565 -9.02 14.03 -1.42
C ALA A 565 -8.97 12.56 -0.99
N ASN A 566 -10.13 11.95 -0.67
CA ASN A 566 -10.18 10.53 -0.30
C ASN A 566 -9.95 9.60 -1.51
N VAL A 567 -10.49 9.95 -2.67
CA VAL A 567 -10.27 9.16 -3.91
C VAL A 567 -8.81 9.24 -4.34
N GLU A 568 -8.22 10.42 -4.37
CA GLU A 568 -6.81 10.60 -4.73
C GLU A 568 -5.87 9.91 -3.74
N GLY A 569 -6.15 10.01 -2.44
CA GLY A 569 -5.40 9.29 -1.42
C GLY A 569 -5.48 7.77 -1.59
N LEU A 570 -6.66 7.24 -1.95
CA LEU A 570 -6.83 5.82 -2.24
C LEU A 570 -6.03 5.39 -3.47
N LEU A 571 -6.08 6.16 -4.56
CA LEU A 571 -5.35 5.83 -5.78
C LEU A 571 -3.83 5.90 -5.56
N GLU A 572 -3.37 6.90 -4.80
CA GLU A 572 -1.96 6.99 -4.41
C GLU A 572 -1.51 5.77 -3.63
N GLU A 573 -2.32 5.32 -2.67
CA GLU A 573 -2.00 4.17 -1.82
C GLU A 573 -2.09 2.83 -2.57
N ALA A 574 -3.11 2.67 -3.40
CA ALA A 574 -3.42 1.41 -4.07
C ALA A 574 -2.60 1.17 -5.34
N SER A 575 -2.25 2.25 -6.08
CA SER A 575 -1.63 2.16 -7.41
C SER A 575 -0.54 3.20 -7.69
N GLY A 576 -0.11 3.97 -6.68
CA GLY A 576 0.89 5.04 -6.87
C GLY A 576 0.36 6.23 -7.69
N GLY A 577 -0.93 6.53 -7.53
CA GLY A 577 -1.58 7.71 -8.10
C GLY A 577 -2.06 7.58 -9.54
N ARG A 578 -2.54 8.67 -10.08
CA ARG A 578 -3.07 8.77 -11.44
C ARG A 578 -1.95 8.87 -12.48
N ILE A 579 -2.20 8.42 -13.72
CA ILE A 579 -1.29 8.66 -14.86
C ILE A 579 -1.29 10.15 -15.15
N THR A 580 -0.16 10.82 -14.92
CA THR A 580 -0.02 12.24 -15.21
C THR A 580 0.12 12.50 -16.70
N GLU A 581 -0.03 13.77 -17.13
CA GLU A 581 0.20 14.16 -18.52
C GLU A 581 1.65 13.83 -18.95
N SER A 582 2.62 14.02 -18.05
CA SER A 582 4.02 13.66 -18.30
C SER A 582 4.20 12.16 -18.48
N ASP A 583 3.57 11.34 -17.64
CA ASP A 583 3.61 9.87 -17.77
C ASP A 583 2.97 9.44 -19.10
N SER A 584 1.85 10.06 -19.46
CA SER A 584 1.13 9.81 -20.70
C SER A 584 2.02 10.08 -21.94
N ASP A 585 2.77 11.18 -21.92
CA ASP A 585 3.71 11.52 -22.99
C ASP A 585 4.89 10.53 -23.05
N ILE A 586 5.41 10.10 -21.91
CA ILE A 586 6.46 9.08 -21.84
C ILE A 586 5.95 7.76 -22.44
N TYR A 587 4.79 7.26 -22.01
CA TYR A 587 4.21 6.03 -22.56
C TYR A 587 3.94 6.14 -24.07
N ALA A 588 3.49 7.30 -24.55
CA ALA A 588 3.30 7.52 -25.98
C ALA A 588 4.61 7.40 -26.77
N ILE A 589 5.68 8.06 -26.30
CA ILE A 589 7.01 8.02 -26.95
C ILE A 589 7.59 6.63 -26.93
N GLU A 590 7.57 5.96 -25.76
CA GLU A 590 8.13 4.61 -25.61
C GLU A 590 7.37 3.57 -26.43
N SER A 591 6.04 3.69 -26.51
CA SER A 591 5.20 2.84 -27.35
C SER A 591 5.49 3.05 -28.82
N LEU A 592 5.68 4.30 -29.26
CA LEU A 592 6.05 4.59 -30.67
C LEU A 592 7.43 4.02 -30.99
N ASP A 593 8.42 4.10 -30.10
CA ASP A 593 9.74 3.53 -30.32
C ASP A 593 9.69 2.00 -30.44
N ALA A 594 8.91 1.34 -29.55
CA ALA A 594 8.68 -0.10 -29.61
C ALA A 594 7.96 -0.52 -30.91
N LEU A 595 6.90 0.18 -31.31
CA LEU A 595 6.17 -0.08 -32.56
C LEU A 595 7.04 0.16 -33.79
N LYS A 596 7.92 1.15 -33.77
CA LYS A 596 8.93 1.38 -34.84
C LYS A 596 9.86 0.19 -34.97
N SER A 597 10.38 -0.32 -33.86
CA SER A 597 11.25 -1.49 -33.83
C SER A 597 10.54 -2.72 -34.41
N ILE A 598 9.29 -2.97 -34.02
CA ILE A 598 8.47 -4.04 -34.58
C ILE A 598 8.23 -3.86 -36.08
N ALA A 599 7.92 -2.65 -36.54
CA ALA A 599 7.68 -2.35 -37.95
C ALA A 599 8.95 -2.58 -38.83
N LEU A 600 10.13 -2.38 -38.26
CA LEU A 600 11.43 -2.59 -38.91
C LEU A 600 11.81 -4.05 -38.93
N VAL A 601 11.76 -4.76 -37.79
CA VAL A 601 12.19 -6.14 -37.61
C VAL A 601 11.18 -7.14 -38.14
N ARG A 602 9.87 -6.85 -37.96
CA ARG A 602 8.74 -7.71 -38.37
C ARG A 602 8.80 -9.10 -37.76
N PRO A 603 8.91 -9.22 -36.42
CA PRO A 603 8.90 -10.52 -35.76
C PRO A 603 7.55 -11.22 -35.99
N GLN A 604 7.54 -12.55 -36.06
CA GLN A 604 6.32 -13.32 -36.32
C GLN A 604 5.29 -13.24 -35.15
N ALA A 605 5.76 -12.83 -33.98
CA ALA A 605 4.89 -12.69 -32.79
C ALA A 605 3.86 -11.57 -32.92
N TYR A 606 4.06 -10.55 -33.79
CA TYR A 606 3.29 -9.34 -33.83
C TYR A 606 2.80 -8.95 -35.22
N GLU A 607 1.55 -8.50 -35.28
CA GLU A 607 0.94 -7.91 -36.48
C GLU A 607 0.87 -6.38 -36.33
N ILE A 608 1.81 -5.65 -36.90
CA ILE A 608 1.89 -4.18 -36.79
C ILE A 608 0.63 -3.45 -37.30
N THR A 609 -0.12 -4.09 -38.20
CA THR A 609 -1.41 -3.57 -38.73
C THR A 609 -2.48 -3.37 -37.70
N ASP A 610 -2.38 -4.03 -36.54
CA ASP A 610 -3.29 -3.84 -35.41
C ASP A 610 -3.20 -2.42 -34.80
N ALA A 611 -2.08 -1.71 -35.00
CA ALA A 611 -1.90 -0.32 -34.59
C ALA A 611 -2.36 0.70 -35.65
N GLU A 612 -2.67 0.28 -36.89
CA GLU A 612 -2.85 1.19 -38.03
C GLU A 612 -3.89 2.27 -37.80
N SER A 613 -5.09 1.90 -37.36
CA SER A 613 -6.18 2.85 -37.15
C SER A 613 -5.83 3.92 -36.11
N THR A 614 -5.14 3.53 -35.05
CA THR A 614 -4.70 4.44 -33.99
C THR A 614 -3.57 5.36 -34.48
N LEU A 615 -2.61 4.84 -35.21
CA LEU A 615 -1.51 5.62 -35.79
C LEU A 615 -2.03 6.63 -36.82
N VAL A 616 -2.98 6.26 -37.69
CA VAL A 616 -3.61 7.16 -38.67
C VAL A 616 -4.36 8.29 -37.94
N ALA A 617 -5.09 7.98 -36.88
CA ALA A 617 -5.77 8.99 -36.06
C ALA A 617 -4.77 9.93 -35.38
N ALA A 618 -3.73 9.37 -34.75
CA ALA A 618 -2.68 10.14 -34.06
C ALA A 618 -1.92 11.07 -35.03
N LEU A 619 -1.69 10.67 -36.28
CA LEU A 619 -1.05 11.50 -37.29
C LEU A 619 -1.83 12.82 -37.56
N SER A 620 -3.15 12.78 -37.44
CA SER A 620 -4.00 13.94 -37.65
C SER A 620 -4.21 14.79 -36.38
N GLU A 621 -4.20 14.17 -35.20
CA GLU A 621 -4.48 14.80 -33.91
C GLU A 621 -3.23 15.44 -33.27
N ARG A 622 -2.07 14.79 -33.36
CA ARG A 622 -0.81 15.26 -32.76
C ARG A 622 -0.17 16.39 -33.61
N ARG A 623 0.54 17.31 -32.91
CA ARG A 623 1.28 18.42 -33.52
C ARG A 623 2.70 18.55 -32.97
N ASP A 624 3.10 17.65 -32.11
CA ASP A 624 4.39 17.60 -31.44
C ASP A 624 5.36 16.62 -32.14
N MET A 625 6.47 16.35 -31.50
CA MET A 625 7.48 15.40 -31.97
C MET A 625 6.91 14.00 -32.26
N THR A 626 5.88 13.58 -31.54
CA THR A 626 5.26 12.25 -31.70
C THR A 626 4.60 12.08 -33.08
N ARG A 627 4.12 13.17 -33.68
CA ARG A 627 3.57 13.15 -35.06
C ARG A 627 4.57 12.62 -36.07
N MET A 628 5.83 13.04 -35.97
CA MET A 628 6.88 12.56 -36.89
C MET A 628 7.24 11.10 -36.66
N MET A 629 7.24 10.65 -35.40
CA MET A 629 7.44 9.22 -35.08
C MET A 629 6.31 8.37 -35.66
N VAL A 630 5.06 8.82 -35.53
CA VAL A 630 3.88 8.16 -36.13
C VAL A 630 4.02 8.08 -37.66
N ALA A 631 4.38 9.19 -38.33
CA ALA A 631 4.56 9.23 -39.76
C ALA A 631 5.68 8.28 -40.22
N GLU A 632 6.76 8.20 -39.49
CA GLU A 632 7.86 7.27 -39.77
C GLU A 632 7.37 5.82 -39.71
N ILE A 633 6.66 5.42 -38.64
CA ILE A 633 6.11 4.06 -38.48
C ILE A 633 5.17 3.73 -39.64
N LEU A 634 4.23 4.61 -39.95
CA LEU A 634 3.29 4.42 -41.08
C LEU A 634 4.04 4.23 -42.42
N SER A 635 5.23 4.84 -42.59
CA SER A 635 6.05 4.67 -43.77
C SER A 635 6.66 3.24 -43.92
N TYR A 636 6.69 2.45 -42.84
CA TYR A 636 7.14 1.06 -42.82
C TYR A 636 5.99 0.06 -42.96
N MET A 637 4.73 0.50 -42.93
CA MET A 637 3.56 -0.37 -43.05
C MET A 637 3.17 -0.61 -44.50
N ASP A 638 2.96 -1.87 -44.88
CA ASP A 638 2.43 -2.26 -46.20
C ASP A 638 0.89 -2.11 -46.20
N SER A 639 0.44 -0.89 -46.20
CA SER A 639 -0.99 -0.57 -46.10
C SER A 639 -1.37 0.65 -47.01
N PRO A 640 -2.40 0.48 -47.84
CA PRO A 640 -2.96 1.60 -48.62
C PRO A 640 -3.50 2.72 -47.73
N SER A 641 -4.07 2.42 -46.58
CA SER A 641 -4.60 3.41 -45.66
C SER A 641 -3.46 4.23 -45.03
N ALA A 642 -2.40 3.60 -44.55
CA ALA A 642 -1.23 4.27 -44.01
C ALA A 642 -0.58 5.21 -45.04
N GLN A 643 -0.40 4.75 -46.30
CA GLN A 643 0.20 5.58 -47.34
C GLN A 643 -0.66 6.77 -47.68
N ARG A 644 -2.01 6.60 -47.78
CA ARG A 644 -2.94 7.71 -48.06
C ARG A 644 -2.95 8.69 -46.92
N ALA A 645 -2.94 8.24 -45.67
CA ALA A 645 -2.89 9.13 -44.51
C ALA A 645 -1.61 9.99 -44.50
N LEU A 646 -0.45 9.42 -44.85
CA LEU A 646 0.80 10.17 -45.00
C LEU A 646 0.69 11.26 -46.10
N LEU A 647 0.09 10.93 -47.23
CA LEU A 647 -0.12 11.88 -48.31
C LEU A 647 -1.08 13.00 -47.91
N ASP A 648 -2.19 12.68 -47.29
CA ASP A 648 -3.18 13.64 -46.81
C ASP A 648 -2.58 14.60 -45.78
N ALA A 649 -1.82 14.04 -44.79
CA ALA A 649 -1.12 14.81 -43.78
C ALA A 649 -0.07 15.76 -44.40
N ALA A 650 0.68 15.31 -45.39
CA ALA A 650 1.70 16.11 -46.06
C ALA A 650 1.09 17.26 -46.91
N MET A 651 -0.07 17.01 -47.54
CA MET A 651 -0.76 17.99 -48.39
C MET A 651 -1.70 18.89 -47.58
N SER A 652 -1.97 18.59 -46.32
CA SER A 652 -2.79 19.44 -45.46
C SER A 652 -2.19 20.84 -45.31
N PRO A 653 -3.03 21.91 -45.29
CA PRO A 653 -2.58 23.26 -44.96
C PRO A 653 -1.91 23.33 -43.57
N GLU A 654 -2.26 22.43 -42.66
CA GLU A 654 -1.74 22.35 -41.29
C GLU A 654 -0.39 21.62 -41.18
N ALA A 655 0.18 21.13 -42.31
CA ALA A 655 1.46 20.43 -42.29
C ALA A 655 2.62 21.33 -41.83
N GLY A 656 2.55 22.65 -42.11
CA GLY A 656 3.53 23.60 -41.62
C GLY A 656 4.97 23.22 -41.97
N ASP A 657 5.85 23.34 -40.99
CA ASP A 657 7.29 22.98 -41.08
C ASP A 657 7.51 21.48 -41.25
N ASP A 658 6.56 20.63 -40.85
CA ASP A 658 6.64 19.18 -40.94
C ASP A 658 6.46 18.64 -42.37
N ARG A 659 5.94 19.46 -43.28
CA ARG A 659 5.53 19.05 -44.63
C ARG A 659 6.65 18.33 -45.37
N ILE A 660 7.86 18.87 -45.36
CA ILE A 660 9.00 18.29 -46.07
C ILE A 660 9.30 16.87 -45.58
N GLN A 661 9.24 16.68 -44.28
CA GLN A 661 9.49 15.37 -43.66
C GLN A 661 8.34 14.39 -43.93
N LEU A 662 7.10 14.84 -43.85
CA LEU A 662 5.90 14.05 -44.21
C LEU A 662 5.92 13.60 -45.66
N LEU A 663 6.30 14.48 -46.61
CA LEU A 663 6.50 14.12 -48.01
C LEU A 663 7.61 13.10 -48.18
N SER A 664 8.69 13.22 -47.42
CA SER A 664 9.79 12.23 -47.43
C SER A 664 9.32 10.85 -46.97
N TYR A 665 8.53 10.77 -45.92
CA TYR A 665 7.96 9.50 -45.45
C TYR A 665 6.94 8.94 -46.45
N ALA A 666 6.10 9.75 -47.05
CA ALA A 666 5.18 9.32 -48.11
C ALA A 666 5.95 8.74 -49.31
N ALA A 667 7.01 9.44 -49.76
CA ALA A 667 7.84 8.96 -50.85
C ALA A 667 8.55 7.61 -50.47
N ALA A 668 8.98 7.46 -49.23
CA ALA A 668 9.59 6.22 -48.75
C ALA A 668 8.58 5.05 -48.72
N SER A 669 7.34 5.29 -48.27
CA SER A 669 6.26 4.31 -48.33
C SER A 669 5.99 3.85 -49.76
N ILE A 670 5.84 4.82 -50.70
CA ILE A 670 5.58 4.51 -52.12
C ILE A 670 6.73 3.69 -52.73
N ARG A 671 7.97 4.06 -52.47
CA ARG A 671 9.14 3.29 -52.96
C ARG A 671 9.19 1.85 -52.46
N ARG A 672 8.69 1.61 -51.26
CA ARG A 672 8.68 0.26 -50.64
C ARG A 672 7.52 -0.60 -51.12
N PHE A 673 6.32 -0.01 -51.19
CA PHE A 673 5.09 -0.78 -51.32
C PHE A 673 4.29 -0.47 -52.59
N GLY A 674 4.80 0.42 -53.45
CA GLY A 674 4.15 0.81 -54.71
C GLY A 674 3.15 1.94 -54.54
N ASP A 675 2.45 2.25 -55.61
CA ASP A 675 1.50 3.36 -55.65
C ASP A 675 0.11 2.95 -55.20
N ASN A 676 -0.30 3.43 -54.01
CA ASN A 676 -1.63 3.30 -53.44
C ASN A 676 -2.40 4.66 -53.36
N ALA A 677 -1.78 5.72 -53.96
CA ALA A 677 -2.39 7.05 -53.97
C ALA A 677 -3.67 7.11 -54.82
N THR A 678 -4.67 7.84 -54.33
CA THR A 678 -5.86 8.13 -55.15
C THR A 678 -5.59 9.18 -56.20
N ASN A 679 -6.41 9.22 -57.27
CA ASN A 679 -6.30 10.26 -58.28
C ASN A 679 -6.50 11.67 -57.75
N ALA A 680 -7.32 11.85 -56.70
CA ALA A 680 -7.51 13.11 -56.01
C ALA A 680 -6.20 13.56 -55.32
N GLN A 681 -5.52 12.68 -54.61
CA GLN A 681 -4.23 12.96 -53.95
C GLN A 681 -3.14 13.32 -54.96
N VAL A 682 -3.09 12.65 -56.12
CA VAL A 682 -2.15 13.00 -57.17
C VAL A 682 -2.40 14.36 -57.78
N ALA A 683 -3.69 14.73 -57.95
CA ALA A 683 -4.06 16.08 -58.42
C ALA A 683 -3.69 17.16 -57.39
N GLU A 684 -3.88 16.90 -56.09
CA GLU A 684 -3.52 17.82 -55.02
C GLU A 684 -1.99 17.97 -54.92
N LEU A 685 -1.25 16.88 -54.99
CA LEU A 685 0.21 16.89 -55.05
C LEU A 685 0.73 17.70 -56.21
N SER A 686 0.08 17.63 -57.39
CA SER A 686 0.44 18.42 -58.57
C SER A 686 0.22 19.89 -58.37
N LYS A 687 -0.84 20.30 -57.64
CA LYS A 687 -1.07 21.70 -57.24
C LYS A 687 -0.01 22.16 -56.25
N LEU A 688 0.34 21.32 -55.26
CA LEU A 688 1.38 21.63 -54.29
C LEU A 688 2.72 21.90 -54.98
N ILE A 689 3.12 21.06 -55.96
CA ILE A 689 4.35 21.25 -56.73
C ILE A 689 4.33 22.62 -57.47
N GLN A 690 3.18 23.01 -58.01
CA GLN A 690 3.04 24.30 -58.74
C GLN A 690 3.09 25.53 -57.85
N SER A 691 2.70 25.41 -56.59
CA SER A 691 2.61 26.51 -55.62
C SER A 691 3.81 26.62 -54.67
N SER A 692 4.62 25.54 -54.52
CA SER A 692 5.79 25.53 -53.64
C SER A 692 7.09 25.83 -54.39
N THR A 693 8.14 26.18 -53.60
CA THR A 693 9.48 26.48 -54.11
C THR A 693 10.55 25.87 -53.23
N GLY A 694 11.76 25.71 -53.74
CA GLY A 694 12.89 25.19 -52.97
C GLY A 694 12.69 23.77 -52.45
N MET A 695 13.10 23.48 -51.23
CA MET A 695 13.09 22.13 -50.65
C MET A 695 11.69 21.48 -50.59
N GLU A 696 10.65 22.28 -50.42
CA GLU A 696 9.27 21.78 -50.40
C GLU A 696 8.86 21.25 -51.80
N ALA A 697 9.16 22.01 -52.83
CA ALA A 697 8.92 21.58 -54.20
C ALA A 697 9.74 20.32 -54.56
N ASP A 698 10.99 20.24 -54.12
CA ASP A 698 11.86 19.09 -54.35
C ASP A 698 11.30 17.84 -53.63
N ALA A 699 10.83 17.97 -52.38
CA ALA A 699 10.22 16.87 -51.63
C ALA A 699 8.91 16.39 -52.29
N ALA A 700 8.06 17.30 -52.75
CA ALA A 700 6.82 16.99 -53.46
C ALA A 700 7.14 16.30 -54.83
N ALA A 701 8.17 16.77 -55.53
CA ALA A 701 8.62 16.15 -56.79
C ALA A 701 9.14 14.73 -56.56
N GLN A 702 9.82 14.43 -55.43
CA GLN A 702 10.22 13.09 -55.07
C GLN A 702 9.05 12.12 -54.90
N VAL A 703 7.98 12.59 -54.22
CA VAL A 703 6.73 11.82 -54.08
C VAL A 703 6.14 11.56 -55.49
N ARG A 704 6.04 12.58 -56.33
CA ARG A 704 5.50 12.45 -57.70
C ARG A 704 6.28 11.48 -58.54
N GLY A 705 7.62 11.53 -58.44
CA GLY A 705 8.51 10.59 -59.12
C GLY A 705 8.33 9.16 -58.63
N ALA A 706 8.20 8.97 -57.32
CA ALA A 706 8.02 7.63 -56.71
C ALA A 706 6.70 6.97 -57.16
N LEU A 707 5.64 7.72 -57.45
CA LEU A 707 4.36 7.19 -57.96
C LEU A 707 4.49 6.52 -59.34
N ASN A 708 5.51 6.88 -60.11
CA ASN A 708 5.84 6.28 -61.44
C ASN A 708 4.61 6.21 -62.38
N ARG A 709 3.71 7.22 -62.36
CA ARG A 709 2.53 7.26 -63.23
C ARG A 709 2.88 7.76 -64.63
N PRO A 710 2.07 7.43 -65.67
CA PRO A 710 2.35 7.76 -67.05
C PRO A 710 2.63 9.24 -67.31
N ALA A 711 3.45 9.52 -68.33
CA ALA A 711 3.97 10.84 -68.72
C ALA A 711 2.90 11.87 -69.15
N SER A 712 1.69 11.44 -69.54
CA SER A 712 0.57 12.34 -69.85
C SER A 712 0.20 13.33 -68.78
N ASP A 713 0.47 12.95 -67.47
CA ASP A 713 0.23 13.83 -66.34
C ASP A 713 1.40 14.77 -66.04
N GLN A 714 2.59 14.51 -66.59
CA GLN A 714 3.82 15.25 -66.35
C GLN A 714 4.06 16.42 -67.34
N THR A 715 3.44 16.41 -68.53
CA THR A 715 3.63 17.37 -69.60
C THR A 715 3.11 18.80 -69.29
N ARG A 716 2.37 19.01 -68.22
CA ARG A 716 1.91 20.33 -67.79
C ARG A 716 2.99 21.20 -67.13
N LEU A 717 3.99 20.62 -66.55
CA LEU A 717 5.07 21.32 -65.82
C LEU A 717 6.19 21.84 -66.77
N THR A 718 6.38 21.17 -67.92
CA THR A 718 7.39 21.58 -68.92
C THR A 718 6.92 22.74 -69.82
N LYS A 719 5.64 23.05 -69.86
CA LYS A 719 5.08 24.14 -70.66
C LYS A 719 5.07 25.51 -69.98
N GLY A 720 5.37 25.57 -68.67
CA GLY A 720 5.36 26.82 -67.89
C GLY A 720 6.72 27.53 -67.79
N GLN A 721 7.83 26.94 -68.24
CA GLN A 721 9.17 27.54 -68.08
C GLN A 721 9.66 28.27 -69.35
N GLY A 722 8.80 28.52 -70.31
CA GLY A 722 9.16 29.18 -71.55
C GLY A 722 8.22 30.30 -71.94
N SER A 723 8.12 31.39 -71.14
CA SER A 723 7.59 32.71 -71.57
C SER A 723 8.15 33.78 -70.68
#